data_1553a6fae192492a88681018d82d8386
#
_entry.id   1553a6fae192492a88681018d82d8386
#
_cell.length_a   1.000
_cell.length_b   1.000
_cell.length_c   1.000
_cell.angle_alpha   90.00
_cell.angle_beta   90.00
_cell.angle_gamma   90.00
#
_symmetry.space_group_name_H-M   'P 1'
#
loop_
_entity.id
_entity.type
_entity.pdbx_description
1 polymer ?
#
loop_
_entity_poly.entity_id
_entity_poly.type
_entity_poly.pdbx_seq_one_letter_code
_entity_poly.pdbx_strand_id
1 'polypeptide(L)'
;MRCRQIAARLCFSLLMFYVIAAAATTYAQGIIVPRPCETCPRPPQLPPALPVKSIKLDTRINAQVATTHVEQIFRNDSDATLEGTYFFPIPESASISEFAIWDGDRRLVGEVRSREEARRIYDEIVRKQRDPGLLEYAGKDLFQASIFPIPPRSDKKLELTYTQVLRAQSGTVSYRYPLGTNHNLATIGRVSGALEIEGNKPLRNIYSPSHAVDVRPSQGGQHARVSFETTAAGREPQDFQLFYTLSGEDFGLSLLTHREPGKDGYFLLMISPKDNWAESEYTAKDIVFVIDTSGSMADEGKMEKARAAMLFGVKTLRADDRFNVISFAGEEHLMESGLIQADERGRARGIEFVQKLRPTGGTNINGALEAGLKQFDSSSDRPKLLVFMTDGLPTVGVTNPQRIVDNARSARVGNTRLFTFGVGYDVNTALLDKLASENGGTADYVEPKEDLELKVSNFFAKVSYPVLTDLALDMGGVETDLIYPRAMPDLFRGAQVTLIGRYRNPNELRDVRLRLSGRSARERRSFAYENLRFPSNSDENDFLPRLWATRRVGWLMEQIRSNGEARELRDEVVDLGTRYGIVTPYTSYLALEPGMASATDAVTVTSDRNMTTRSIDGLAAKQGRNQPRRAQAKSGVGGAGAGGGNAPVMNAPVEAAPPMMPRPVPTPMPTTGAAAVKDSKRERARQESVRADEDDESASGVMRKVAGKTFYLRDDVWTDAEFKADGSLPETTLVFGSDAYFDLLKRERKLAEFFALGERVVVVYKGQVYRVNAAP
;
A
#
# COMPACT_ATOMS: atom_id res chain seq x y z
N MET A 1 23.68 40.42 -46.65
CA MET A 1 22.43 39.83 -46.15
C MET A 1 22.47 38.28 -46.02
N ARG A 2 23.12 37.55 -46.94
CA ARG A 2 23.16 36.04 -46.84
C ARG A 2 23.90 35.49 -45.64
N CYS A 3 24.99 36.08 -45.12
CA CYS A 3 25.69 35.56 -43.93
C CYS A 3 24.90 35.67 -42.65
N ARG A 4 24.02 36.70 -42.46
CA ARG A 4 23.19 36.83 -41.27
C ARG A 4 22.05 35.79 -41.22
N GLN A 5 21.54 35.37 -42.39
CA GLN A 5 20.50 34.34 -42.44
C GLN A 5 21.04 32.91 -42.14
N ILE A 6 22.30 32.65 -42.57
CA ILE A 6 22.96 31.34 -42.28
C ILE A 6 23.31 31.25 -40.78
N ALA A 7 23.82 32.33 -40.18
CA ALA A 7 24.10 32.36 -38.73
C ALA A 7 22.84 32.23 -37.89
N ALA A 8 21.72 32.85 -38.29
CA ALA A 8 20.43 32.73 -37.58
C ALA A 8 19.84 31.31 -37.69
N ARG A 9 20.01 30.66 -38.89
CA ARG A 9 19.57 29.26 -39.06
C ARG A 9 20.44 28.24 -38.28
N LEU A 10 21.75 28.48 -38.22
CA LEU A 10 22.67 27.68 -37.38
C LEU A 10 22.41 27.86 -35.89
N CYS A 11 22.17 29.09 -35.40
CA CYS A 11 21.78 29.35 -34.01
C CYS A 11 20.43 28.73 -33.67
N PHE A 12 19.45 28.80 -34.58
CA PHE A 12 18.11 28.20 -34.34
C PHE A 12 18.18 26.66 -34.36
N SER A 13 19.00 26.06 -35.26
CA SER A 13 19.23 24.61 -35.25
C SER A 13 20.01 24.15 -34.03
N LEU A 14 21.00 24.92 -33.53
CA LEU A 14 21.74 24.62 -32.31
C LEU A 14 20.87 24.79 -31.07
N LEU A 15 20.00 25.81 -31.02
CA LEU A 15 19.06 26.03 -29.94
C LEU A 15 17.99 24.92 -29.91
N MET A 16 17.50 24.50 -31.07
CA MET A 16 16.55 23.39 -31.17
C MET A 16 17.20 22.05 -30.80
N PHE A 17 18.46 21.85 -31.11
CA PHE A 17 19.23 20.67 -30.68
C PHE A 17 19.52 20.68 -29.19
N TYR A 18 19.76 21.85 -28.59
CA TYR A 18 19.97 21.99 -27.14
C TYR A 18 18.67 21.81 -26.35
N VAL A 19 17.53 22.27 -26.88
CA VAL A 19 16.20 22.03 -26.27
C VAL A 19 15.81 20.56 -26.40
N ILE A 20 16.12 19.90 -27.52
CA ILE A 20 15.87 18.44 -27.69
C ILE A 20 16.82 17.61 -26.82
N ALA A 21 18.09 18.01 -26.67
CA ALA A 21 19.05 17.31 -25.81
C ALA A 21 18.77 17.50 -24.32
N ALA A 22 18.25 18.68 -23.90
CA ALA A 22 17.80 18.93 -22.52
C ALA A 22 16.46 18.23 -22.22
N ALA A 23 15.60 18.02 -23.22
CA ALA A 23 14.34 17.29 -23.08
C ALA A 23 14.52 15.77 -23.08
N ALA A 24 15.63 15.22 -23.64
CA ALA A 24 15.88 13.79 -23.71
C ALA A 24 16.08 13.09 -22.34
N THR A 25 16.26 13.84 -21.27
CA THR A 25 16.39 13.29 -19.90
C THR A 25 15.06 13.09 -19.18
N THR A 26 13.93 13.43 -19.81
CA THR A 26 12.61 13.45 -19.14
C THR A 26 11.56 12.50 -19.71
N TYR A 27 11.86 11.75 -20.78
CA TYR A 27 10.90 10.80 -21.36
C TYR A 27 11.12 9.40 -20.79
N ALA A 28 10.24 8.99 -19.91
CA ALA A 28 10.37 7.70 -19.24
C ALA A 28 9.52 6.57 -19.86
N GLN A 29 8.63 6.89 -20.80
CA GLN A 29 7.82 5.89 -21.55
C GLN A 29 8.03 6.04 -23.04
N GLY A 30 7.72 5.00 -23.82
CA GLY A 30 7.68 5.13 -25.28
C GLY A 30 6.64 6.17 -25.70
N ILE A 31 7.04 7.17 -26.45
CA ILE A 31 6.17 8.24 -26.96
C ILE A 31 6.32 8.37 -28.47
N ILE A 32 5.24 8.74 -29.16
CA ILE A 32 5.30 9.19 -30.56
C ILE A 32 5.15 10.72 -30.60
N VAL A 33 6.19 11.39 -31.07
CA VAL A 33 6.16 12.83 -31.37
C VAL A 33 5.75 12.99 -32.82
N PRO A 34 4.51 13.49 -33.10
CA PRO A 34 4.04 13.65 -34.47
C PRO A 34 4.80 14.78 -35.18
N ARG A 35 5.10 14.58 -36.47
CA ARG A 35 5.69 15.60 -37.32
C ARG A 35 4.62 16.25 -38.18
N PRO A 36 4.63 17.58 -38.37
CA PRO A 36 3.73 18.22 -39.28
C PRO A 36 4.04 17.78 -40.72
N CYS A 37 3.00 17.54 -41.49
CA CYS A 37 3.12 17.22 -42.93
C CYS A 37 3.69 18.46 -43.64
N GLU A 38 4.87 18.34 -44.25
CA GLU A 38 5.54 19.44 -44.97
C GLU A 38 4.80 19.85 -46.27
N THR A 39 3.95 18.97 -46.80
CA THR A 39 3.20 19.15 -48.05
C THR A 39 1.72 19.49 -47.85
N CYS A 40 1.24 19.56 -46.62
CA CYS A 40 -0.16 19.83 -46.30
C CYS A 40 -0.48 21.33 -46.39
N PRO A 41 -1.58 21.75 -47.07
CA PRO A 41 -1.96 23.17 -47.21
C PRO A 41 -2.27 23.90 -45.92
N ARG A 42 -2.65 23.17 -44.85
CA ARG A 42 -2.83 23.64 -43.48
C ARG A 42 -2.32 22.56 -42.51
N PRO A 43 -1.16 22.77 -41.89
CA PRO A 43 -0.70 21.83 -40.86
C PRO A 43 -1.70 21.79 -39.72
N PRO A 44 -2.18 20.59 -39.29
CA PRO A 44 -3.04 20.46 -38.12
C PRO A 44 -2.32 20.93 -36.86
N GLN A 45 -3.06 21.46 -35.87
CA GLN A 45 -2.51 21.62 -34.53
C GLN A 45 -2.28 20.24 -33.95
N LEU A 46 -1.01 19.87 -33.81
CA LEU A 46 -0.59 18.55 -33.32
C LEU A 46 -0.34 18.63 -31.80
N PRO A 47 -0.71 17.61 -31.03
CA PRO A 47 -0.30 17.50 -29.65
C PRO A 47 1.22 17.30 -29.55
N PRO A 48 1.85 17.62 -28.42
CA PRO A 48 3.30 17.43 -28.23
C PRO A 48 3.71 15.95 -28.34
N ALA A 49 2.81 15.01 -28.02
CA ALA A 49 2.96 13.59 -28.25
C ALA A 49 1.56 12.96 -28.46
N LEU A 50 1.51 11.81 -29.18
CA LEU A 50 0.24 11.10 -29.38
C LEU A 50 -0.22 10.45 -28.08
N PRO A 51 -1.54 10.45 -27.75
CA PRO A 51 -2.08 9.73 -26.62
C PRO A 51 -1.77 8.23 -26.70
N VAL A 52 -1.40 7.65 -25.56
CA VAL A 52 -1.19 6.20 -25.40
C VAL A 52 -2.49 5.58 -24.91
N LYS A 53 -3.16 4.80 -25.73
CA LYS A 53 -4.42 4.12 -25.37
C LYS A 53 -4.18 3.00 -24.38
N SER A 54 -3.14 2.19 -24.59
CA SER A 54 -2.75 1.11 -23.69
C SER A 54 -1.28 0.74 -23.79
N ILE A 55 -0.75 0.24 -22.66
CA ILE A 55 0.55 -0.41 -22.55
C ILE A 55 0.32 -1.79 -21.93
N LYS A 56 0.83 -2.84 -22.59
CA LYS A 56 0.81 -4.19 -22.07
C LYS A 56 2.23 -4.72 -21.96
N LEU A 57 2.57 -5.26 -20.80
CA LEU A 57 3.87 -5.86 -20.50
C LEU A 57 3.72 -7.36 -20.34
N ASP A 58 4.57 -8.12 -21.00
CA ASP A 58 4.79 -9.55 -20.77
C ASP A 58 6.27 -9.75 -20.49
N THR A 59 6.60 -10.10 -19.22
CA THR A 59 7.99 -10.17 -18.77
C THR A 59 8.30 -11.56 -18.25
N ARG A 60 9.40 -12.13 -18.73
CA ARG A 60 9.97 -13.36 -18.19
C ARG A 60 11.29 -13.07 -17.52
N ILE A 61 11.39 -13.44 -16.25
CA ILE A 61 12.60 -13.24 -15.44
C ILE A 61 13.13 -14.62 -15.05
N ASN A 62 14.35 -14.91 -15.49
CA ASN A 62 15.07 -16.11 -15.06
C ASN A 62 16.26 -15.69 -14.20
N ALA A 63 16.22 -16.01 -12.92
CA ALA A 63 17.14 -15.55 -11.88
C ALA A 63 17.26 -14.00 -11.84
N GLN A 64 18.17 -13.42 -12.59
CA GLN A 64 18.41 -11.98 -12.69
C GLN A 64 18.39 -11.46 -14.14
N VAL A 65 17.90 -12.26 -15.08
CA VAL A 65 17.77 -11.84 -16.48
C VAL A 65 16.30 -11.68 -16.82
N ALA A 66 15.88 -10.47 -17.14
CA ALA A 66 14.52 -10.15 -17.51
C ALA A 66 14.42 -9.93 -19.03
N THR A 67 13.53 -10.64 -19.70
CA THR A 67 13.11 -10.36 -21.07
C THR A 67 11.70 -9.81 -21.05
N THR A 68 11.55 -8.57 -21.49
CA THR A 68 10.29 -7.83 -21.47
C THR A 68 9.81 -7.60 -22.89
N HIS A 69 8.61 -8.09 -23.20
CA HIS A 69 7.85 -7.77 -24.39
C HIS A 69 6.84 -6.67 -24.03
N VAL A 70 6.88 -5.58 -24.78
CA VAL A 70 6.04 -4.39 -24.59
C VAL A 70 5.15 -4.21 -25.80
N GLU A 71 3.87 -4.14 -25.63
CA GLU A 71 2.89 -3.74 -26.63
C GLU A 71 2.34 -2.37 -26.26
N GLN A 72 2.42 -1.41 -27.17
CA GLN A 72 1.88 -0.06 -27.00
C GLN A 72 0.94 0.30 -28.14
N ILE A 73 -0.22 0.85 -27.78
CA ILE A 73 -1.22 1.33 -28.75
C ILE A 73 -1.34 2.84 -28.59
N PHE A 74 -1.02 3.55 -29.67
CA PHE A 74 -1.14 5.01 -29.78
C PHE A 74 -2.37 5.39 -30.57
N ARG A 75 -2.95 6.56 -30.28
CA ARG A 75 -4.13 7.06 -30.96
C ARG A 75 -3.81 8.33 -31.73
N ASN A 76 -4.15 8.36 -33.02
CA ASN A 76 -4.22 9.58 -33.82
C ASN A 76 -5.66 10.12 -33.82
N ASP A 77 -5.90 11.18 -33.06
CA ASP A 77 -7.22 11.82 -32.99
C ASP A 77 -7.42 12.93 -34.02
N SER A 78 -6.43 13.17 -34.90
CA SER A 78 -6.53 14.15 -35.98
C SER A 78 -7.20 13.56 -37.23
N ASP A 79 -7.66 14.44 -38.12
CA ASP A 79 -8.23 14.06 -39.42
C ASP A 79 -7.15 13.91 -40.52
N ALA A 80 -5.87 13.97 -40.17
CA ALA A 80 -4.74 13.88 -41.06
C ALA A 80 -3.92 12.61 -40.88
N THR A 81 -3.35 12.06 -41.92
CA THR A 81 -2.29 11.05 -41.83
C THR A 81 -1.03 11.72 -41.28
N LEU A 82 -0.45 11.16 -40.25
CA LEU A 82 0.74 11.69 -39.58
C LEU A 82 1.96 10.82 -39.88
N GLU A 83 3.14 11.45 -39.85
CA GLU A 83 4.42 10.84 -39.60
C GLU A 83 4.83 11.13 -38.15
N GLY A 84 5.47 10.20 -37.46
CA GLY A 84 5.91 10.40 -36.10
C GLY A 84 7.26 9.79 -35.80
N THR A 85 7.95 10.32 -34.82
CA THR A 85 9.14 9.68 -34.26
C THR A 85 8.79 9.08 -32.92
N TYR A 86 8.92 7.76 -32.82
CA TYR A 86 8.79 7.01 -31.57
C TYR A 86 10.11 7.08 -30.83
N PHE A 87 10.05 7.43 -29.54
CA PHE A 87 11.18 7.41 -28.64
C PHE A 87 10.92 6.43 -27.52
N PHE A 88 11.88 5.57 -27.22
CA PHE A 88 11.78 4.61 -26.13
C PHE A 88 13.06 4.62 -25.29
N PRO A 89 12.97 4.99 -23.99
CA PRO A 89 14.08 4.84 -23.07
C PRO A 89 14.17 3.39 -22.62
N ILE A 90 15.34 2.79 -22.70
CA ILE A 90 15.59 1.46 -22.17
C ILE A 90 16.47 1.54 -20.94
N PRO A 91 16.33 0.59 -19.99
CA PRO A 91 17.24 0.50 -18.84
C PRO A 91 18.71 0.38 -19.26
N GLU A 92 19.61 0.92 -18.44
CA GLU A 92 21.04 1.06 -18.70
C GLU A 92 21.76 -0.23 -19.14
N SER A 93 21.28 -1.39 -18.69
CA SER A 93 21.83 -2.73 -19.04
C SER A 93 20.99 -3.48 -20.06
N ALA A 94 20.03 -2.82 -20.71
CA ALA A 94 19.09 -3.49 -21.62
C ALA A 94 19.57 -3.48 -23.06
N SER A 95 19.20 -4.53 -23.80
CA SER A 95 19.43 -4.70 -25.21
C SER A 95 18.12 -5.05 -25.91
N ILE A 96 17.77 -4.29 -26.97
CA ILE A 96 16.60 -4.58 -27.79
C ILE A 96 16.90 -5.82 -28.63
N SER A 97 16.00 -6.80 -28.57
CA SER A 97 16.06 -8.02 -29.38
C SER A 97 15.07 -8.03 -30.54
N GLU A 98 13.96 -7.31 -30.42
CA GLU A 98 12.94 -7.23 -31.46
C GLU A 98 12.20 -5.90 -31.42
N PHE A 99 11.86 -5.37 -32.61
CA PHE A 99 10.95 -4.24 -32.76
C PHE A 99 10.00 -4.55 -33.94
N ALA A 100 8.69 -4.31 -33.70
CA ALA A 100 7.68 -4.53 -34.74
C ALA A 100 6.65 -3.39 -34.74
N ILE A 101 6.12 -3.11 -35.93
CA ILE A 101 5.05 -2.15 -36.19
C ILE A 101 3.89 -2.90 -36.82
N TRP A 102 2.67 -2.53 -36.46
CA TRP A 102 1.48 -3.11 -37.09
C TRP A 102 0.87 -2.15 -38.12
N ASP A 103 0.60 -2.71 -39.29
CA ASP A 103 -0.15 -2.07 -40.38
C ASP A 103 -1.48 -2.83 -40.56
N GLY A 104 -2.56 -2.28 -39.96
CA GLY A 104 -3.80 -3.04 -39.75
C GLY A 104 -3.51 -4.32 -38.98
N ASP A 105 -3.87 -5.48 -39.56
CA ASP A 105 -3.63 -6.80 -38.94
C ASP A 105 -2.27 -7.41 -39.30
N ARG A 106 -1.45 -6.70 -40.08
CA ARG A 106 -0.16 -7.19 -40.53
C ARG A 106 0.97 -6.72 -39.61
N ARG A 107 1.69 -7.68 -39.01
CA ARG A 107 2.89 -7.44 -38.20
C ARG A 107 4.11 -7.33 -39.06
N LEU A 108 4.81 -6.20 -38.98
CA LEU A 108 6.05 -5.93 -39.71
C LEU A 108 7.21 -5.93 -38.68
N VAL A 109 8.08 -6.94 -38.78
CA VAL A 109 9.25 -7.06 -37.91
C VAL A 109 10.43 -6.34 -38.52
N GLY A 110 11.12 -5.53 -37.69
CA GLY A 110 12.33 -4.81 -38.12
C GLY A 110 13.53 -5.76 -38.28
N GLU A 111 14.28 -5.60 -39.37
CA GLU A 111 15.55 -6.29 -39.59
C GLU A 111 16.74 -5.39 -39.24
N VAL A 112 17.78 -5.96 -38.65
CA VAL A 112 19.03 -5.23 -38.36
C VAL A 112 19.84 -5.08 -39.63
N ARG A 113 20.08 -3.82 -40.05
CA ARG A 113 20.88 -3.45 -41.22
C ARG A 113 21.86 -2.34 -40.86
N SER A 114 22.81 -2.00 -41.74
CA SER A 114 23.64 -0.81 -41.53
C SER A 114 22.77 0.45 -41.50
N ARG A 115 23.18 1.45 -40.74
CA ARG A 115 22.40 2.69 -40.55
C ARG A 115 22.11 3.39 -41.88
N GLU A 116 23.11 3.46 -42.75
CA GLU A 116 23.01 4.12 -44.05
C GLU A 116 22.07 3.34 -44.99
N GLU A 117 22.17 2.02 -44.99
CA GLU A 117 21.30 1.16 -45.82
C GLU A 117 19.86 1.22 -45.32
N ALA A 118 19.64 1.09 -43.99
CA ALA A 118 18.32 1.15 -43.39
C ALA A 118 17.64 2.50 -43.66
N ARG A 119 18.38 3.61 -43.53
CA ARG A 119 17.87 4.95 -43.82
C ARG A 119 17.48 5.15 -45.28
N ARG A 120 18.32 4.68 -46.22
CA ARG A 120 18.02 4.75 -47.64
C ARG A 120 16.78 3.97 -48.03
N ILE A 121 16.62 2.76 -47.47
CA ILE A 121 15.45 1.92 -47.72
C ILE A 121 14.20 2.58 -47.13
N TYR A 122 14.28 3.15 -45.91
CA TYR A 122 13.20 3.88 -45.29
C TYR A 122 12.72 5.05 -46.15
N ASP A 123 13.63 5.93 -46.59
CA ASP A 123 13.31 7.11 -47.40
C ASP A 123 12.71 6.71 -48.78
N GLU A 124 13.15 5.59 -49.38
CA GLU A 124 12.58 5.07 -50.62
C GLU A 124 11.14 4.57 -50.44
N ILE A 125 10.86 3.87 -49.31
CA ILE A 125 9.54 3.30 -49.02
C ILE A 125 8.54 4.41 -48.62
N VAL A 126 8.97 5.41 -47.85
CA VAL A 126 8.14 6.58 -47.50
C VAL A 126 7.69 7.35 -48.75
N ARG A 127 8.59 7.52 -49.74
CA ARG A 127 8.22 8.12 -51.02
C ARG A 127 7.14 7.35 -51.79
N LYS A 128 7.01 6.05 -51.55
CA LYS A 128 6.00 5.16 -52.13
C LYS A 128 4.71 5.09 -51.26
N GLN A 129 4.62 5.89 -50.18
CA GLN A 129 3.49 5.90 -49.19
C GLN A 129 3.19 4.51 -48.61
N ARG A 130 4.22 3.71 -48.37
CA ARG A 130 4.12 2.41 -47.67
C ARG A 130 4.64 2.55 -46.27
N ASP A 131 4.33 1.58 -45.43
CA ASP A 131 4.62 1.59 -43.97
C ASP A 131 6.03 1.04 -43.66
N PRO A 132 7.10 1.85 -43.56
CA PRO A 132 8.40 1.41 -43.08
C PRO A 132 8.57 1.83 -41.62
N GLY A 133 9.19 0.97 -40.81
CA GLY A 133 9.67 1.30 -39.48
C GLY A 133 11.20 1.31 -39.46
N LEU A 134 11.81 2.37 -38.99
CA LEU A 134 13.26 2.48 -38.85
C LEU A 134 13.60 2.76 -37.37
N LEU A 135 14.23 1.79 -36.71
CA LEU A 135 14.71 1.92 -35.32
C LEU A 135 16.18 2.29 -35.33
N GLU A 136 16.53 3.39 -34.68
CA GLU A 136 17.90 3.91 -34.59
C GLU A 136 18.28 4.16 -33.12
N TYR A 137 19.56 4.01 -32.78
CA TYR A 137 20.08 4.42 -31.47
C TYR A 137 20.27 5.95 -31.46
N ALA A 138 19.54 6.64 -30.60
CA ALA A 138 19.51 8.11 -30.56
C ALA A 138 20.46 8.74 -29.53
N GLY A 139 21.14 7.93 -28.72
CA GLY A 139 22.05 8.38 -27.67
C GLY A 139 22.07 7.41 -26.49
N LYS A 140 22.68 7.83 -25.36
CA LYS A 140 22.77 7.00 -24.16
C LYS A 140 21.38 6.59 -23.69
N ASP A 141 21.08 5.28 -23.74
CA ASP A 141 19.85 4.67 -23.24
C ASP A 141 18.55 5.15 -23.91
N LEU A 142 18.61 5.70 -25.13
CA LEU A 142 17.45 6.15 -25.89
C LEU A 142 17.46 5.56 -27.31
N PHE A 143 16.35 4.92 -27.69
CA PHE A 143 16.09 4.48 -29.06
C PHE A 143 15.00 5.34 -29.69
N GLN A 144 15.12 5.56 -30.98
CA GLN A 144 14.12 6.25 -31.78
C GLN A 144 13.72 5.39 -33.01
N ALA A 145 12.43 5.44 -33.34
CA ALA A 145 11.93 4.84 -34.58
C ALA A 145 11.09 5.85 -35.34
N SER A 146 11.32 5.95 -36.67
CA SER A 146 10.45 6.72 -37.55
C SER A 146 9.26 5.85 -37.96
N ILE A 147 8.06 6.37 -37.87
CA ILE A 147 6.80 5.63 -38.09
C ILE A 147 5.94 6.41 -39.07
N PHE A 148 5.58 5.75 -40.17
CA PHE A 148 4.70 6.27 -41.20
C PHE A 148 4.04 5.11 -41.96
N PRO A 149 2.74 5.20 -42.37
CA PRO A 149 1.78 6.23 -42.01
C PRO A 149 1.14 5.96 -40.61
N ILE A 150 0.67 7.04 -39.99
CA ILE A 150 -0.26 6.95 -38.85
C ILE A 150 -1.59 7.49 -39.36
N PRO A 151 -2.55 6.63 -39.74
CA PRO A 151 -3.77 7.07 -40.40
C PRO A 151 -4.63 7.95 -39.52
N PRO A 152 -5.54 8.78 -40.10
CA PRO A 152 -6.44 9.62 -39.33
C PRO A 152 -7.43 8.78 -38.52
N ARG A 153 -7.81 9.29 -37.33
CA ARG A 153 -8.80 8.67 -36.41
C ARG A 153 -8.56 7.19 -36.12
N SER A 154 -7.29 6.75 -36.17
CA SER A 154 -6.93 5.34 -36.04
C SER A 154 -5.94 5.07 -34.90
N ASP A 155 -5.83 3.81 -34.54
CA ASP A 155 -4.85 3.31 -33.59
C ASP A 155 -3.58 2.85 -34.34
N LYS A 156 -2.42 3.07 -33.75
CA LYS A 156 -1.14 2.55 -34.23
C LYS A 156 -0.50 1.69 -33.14
N LYS A 157 -0.29 0.41 -33.44
CA LYS A 157 0.28 -0.56 -32.50
C LYS A 157 1.77 -0.76 -32.77
N LEU A 158 2.57 -0.71 -31.70
CA LEU A 158 4.00 -0.99 -31.69
C LEU A 158 4.31 -2.10 -30.71
N GLU A 159 5.31 -2.92 -31.03
CA GLU A 159 5.84 -3.95 -30.16
C GLU A 159 7.36 -3.82 -30.05
N LEU A 160 7.87 -4.03 -28.84
CA LEU A 160 9.29 -3.98 -28.55
C LEU A 160 9.63 -5.10 -27.56
N THR A 161 10.69 -5.85 -27.85
CA THR A 161 11.24 -6.83 -26.91
C THR A 161 12.66 -6.45 -26.57
N TYR A 162 12.96 -6.41 -25.27
CA TYR A 162 14.31 -6.17 -24.78
C TYR A 162 14.66 -7.10 -23.62
N THR A 163 15.95 -7.35 -23.47
CA THR A 163 16.50 -8.15 -22.37
C THR A 163 17.43 -7.29 -21.54
N GLN A 164 17.34 -7.42 -20.21
CA GLN A 164 18.17 -6.70 -19.24
C GLN A 164 18.65 -7.63 -18.12
N VAL A 165 19.85 -7.34 -17.60
CA VAL A 165 20.35 -7.97 -16.39
C VAL A 165 19.92 -7.12 -15.19
N LEU A 166 19.16 -7.75 -14.26
CA LEU A 166 18.64 -7.08 -13.09
C LEU A 166 19.73 -6.93 -12.03
N ARG A 167 19.72 -5.79 -11.35
CA ARG A 167 20.63 -5.56 -10.23
C ARG A 167 20.11 -6.27 -8.98
N ALA A 168 21.02 -6.92 -8.27
CA ALA A 168 20.75 -7.46 -6.94
C ALA A 168 21.54 -6.68 -5.91
N GLN A 169 20.86 -6.19 -4.86
CA GLN A 169 21.47 -5.48 -3.75
C GLN A 169 21.04 -6.12 -2.44
N SER A 170 21.98 -6.47 -1.58
CA SER A 170 21.71 -7.15 -0.30
C SER A 170 20.77 -8.37 -0.44
N GLY A 171 20.90 -9.15 -1.52
CA GLY A 171 20.05 -10.31 -1.81
C GLY A 171 18.69 -10.01 -2.41
N THR A 172 18.33 -8.75 -2.56
CA THR A 172 17.08 -8.31 -3.20
C THR A 172 17.31 -7.94 -4.66
N VAL A 173 16.56 -8.54 -5.56
CA VAL A 173 16.57 -8.24 -7.00
C VAL A 173 15.49 -7.22 -7.30
N SER A 174 15.81 -6.22 -8.13
CA SER A 174 14.89 -5.18 -8.55
C SER A 174 14.63 -5.22 -10.06
N TYR A 175 13.36 -5.15 -10.45
CA TYR A 175 12.90 -4.94 -11.81
C TYR A 175 12.15 -3.61 -11.90
N ARG A 176 12.45 -2.78 -12.92
CA ARG A 176 11.80 -1.51 -13.17
C ARG A 176 11.39 -1.41 -14.65
N TYR A 177 10.14 -1.00 -14.86
CA TYR A 177 9.66 -0.58 -16.19
C TYR A 177 9.29 0.91 -16.14
N PRO A 178 9.90 1.76 -16.98
CA PRO A 178 9.67 3.20 -16.96
C PRO A 178 8.30 3.54 -17.57
N LEU A 179 7.42 4.19 -16.79
CA LEU A 179 6.12 4.72 -17.22
C LEU A 179 6.09 6.25 -17.24
N GLY A 180 7.11 6.91 -16.70
CA GLY A 180 7.24 8.37 -16.63
C GLY A 180 6.83 8.95 -15.30
N THR A 181 7.80 9.15 -14.44
CA THR A 181 7.61 9.87 -13.18
C THR A 181 7.76 11.36 -13.46
N ASN A 182 6.71 12.15 -13.17
CA ASN A 182 6.70 13.62 -13.11
C ASN A 182 6.67 14.45 -14.41
N HIS A 183 6.67 13.90 -15.62
CA HIS A 183 6.56 14.72 -16.85
C HIS A 183 5.89 13.96 -18.00
N ASN A 184 4.57 13.98 -18.05
CA ASN A 184 3.84 13.34 -19.15
C ASN A 184 3.51 14.33 -20.27
N LEU A 185 4.10 14.10 -21.42
CA LEU A 185 3.68 14.78 -22.67
C LEU A 185 2.47 14.11 -23.32
N ALA A 186 2.15 12.89 -22.94
CA ALA A 186 1.02 12.13 -23.48
C ALA A 186 0.18 11.53 -22.35
N THR A 187 -1.13 11.49 -22.52
CA THR A 187 -2.03 10.77 -21.63
C THR A 187 -1.89 9.28 -21.84
N ILE A 188 -1.86 8.49 -20.75
CA ILE A 188 -1.88 7.02 -20.79
C ILE A 188 -3.26 6.55 -20.35
N GLY A 189 -3.90 5.68 -21.14
CA GLY A 189 -5.20 5.13 -20.81
C GLY A 189 -5.13 3.98 -19.82
N ARG A 190 -4.59 2.83 -20.25
CA ARG A 190 -4.50 1.60 -19.45
C ARG A 190 -3.07 1.06 -19.47
N VAL A 191 -2.60 0.59 -18.32
CA VAL A 191 -1.34 -0.18 -18.23
C VAL A 191 -1.64 -1.52 -17.57
N SER A 192 -1.18 -2.61 -18.17
CA SER A 192 -1.29 -3.94 -17.60
C SER A 192 0.02 -4.70 -17.76
N GLY A 193 0.32 -5.59 -16.83
CA GLY A 193 1.52 -6.41 -16.89
C GLY A 193 1.34 -7.79 -16.30
N ALA A 194 1.99 -8.76 -16.94
CA ALA A 194 2.17 -10.10 -16.44
C ALA A 194 3.68 -10.42 -16.41
N LEU A 195 4.18 -10.85 -15.25
CA LEU A 195 5.56 -11.20 -15.05
C LEU A 195 5.64 -12.66 -14.57
N GLU A 196 6.44 -13.47 -15.24
CA GLU A 196 6.79 -14.83 -14.83
C GLU A 196 8.22 -14.81 -14.30
N ILE A 197 8.39 -15.17 -13.03
CA ILE A 197 9.68 -15.16 -12.35
C ILE A 197 10.07 -16.60 -12.05
N GLU A 198 11.24 -16.99 -12.51
CA GLU A 198 11.87 -18.26 -12.21
C GLU A 198 13.18 -18.03 -11.47
N GLY A 199 13.34 -18.62 -10.29
CA GLY A 199 14.52 -18.52 -9.46
C GLY A 199 15.26 -19.85 -9.34
N ASN A 200 16.59 -19.80 -9.23
CA ASN A 200 17.41 -20.95 -8.86
C ASN A 200 17.34 -21.29 -7.36
N LYS A 201 16.69 -20.45 -6.58
CA LYS A 201 16.33 -20.61 -5.16
C LYS A 201 14.89 -20.16 -4.97
N PRO A 202 14.22 -20.55 -3.87
CA PRO A 202 12.87 -20.08 -3.57
C PRO A 202 12.77 -18.55 -3.58
N LEU A 203 11.72 -18.06 -4.24
CA LEU A 203 11.36 -16.65 -4.30
C LEU A 203 10.71 -16.23 -2.98
N ARG A 204 11.12 -15.09 -2.44
CA ARG A 204 10.61 -14.51 -1.19
C ARG A 204 10.37 -13.01 -1.36
N ASN A 205 9.55 -12.45 -0.48
CA ASN A 205 9.35 -11.00 -0.39
C ASN A 205 9.06 -10.35 -1.75
N ILE A 206 8.20 -10.98 -2.56
CA ILE A 206 7.79 -10.39 -3.85
C ILE A 206 6.88 -9.20 -3.54
N TYR A 207 7.31 -8.00 -3.95
CA TYR A 207 6.72 -6.75 -3.51
C TYR A 207 6.83 -5.66 -4.58
N SER A 208 5.79 -4.86 -4.75
CA SER A 208 5.81 -3.64 -5.57
C SER A 208 5.42 -2.43 -4.74
N PRO A 209 6.29 -1.39 -4.63
CA PRO A 209 5.97 -0.14 -3.94
C PRO A 209 5.09 0.80 -4.77
N SER A 210 5.05 0.61 -6.09
CA SER A 210 4.44 1.54 -7.04
C SER A 210 3.04 1.12 -7.51
N HIS A 211 2.77 -0.19 -7.56
CA HIS A 211 1.52 -0.73 -8.12
C HIS A 211 0.94 -1.83 -7.23
N ALA A 212 -0.37 -1.95 -7.20
CA ALA A 212 -1.01 -3.12 -6.64
C ALA A 212 -0.73 -4.33 -7.51
N VAL A 213 -0.15 -5.39 -6.94
CA VAL A 213 0.20 -6.61 -7.66
C VAL A 213 -0.51 -7.83 -7.09
N ASP A 214 -0.91 -8.73 -7.98
CA ASP A 214 -1.30 -10.09 -7.63
C ASP A 214 -0.09 -11.00 -7.76
N VAL A 215 0.28 -11.67 -6.67
CA VAL A 215 1.43 -12.58 -6.63
C VAL A 215 0.94 -13.99 -6.41
N ARG A 216 1.27 -14.90 -7.35
CA ARG A 216 0.93 -16.32 -7.29
C ARG A 216 2.20 -17.17 -7.33
N PRO A 217 2.71 -17.60 -6.18
CA PRO A 217 3.83 -18.53 -6.13
C PRO A 217 3.36 -19.93 -6.56
N SER A 218 4.24 -20.69 -7.21
CA SER A 218 4.03 -22.10 -7.53
C SER A 218 4.38 -22.98 -6.33
N GLN A 219 3.96 -24.27 -6.40
CA GLN A 219 4.44 -25.29 -5.47
C GLN A 219 5.97 -25.42 -5.58
N GLY A 220 6.68 -25.32 -4.44
CA GLY A 220 8.14 -25.31 -4.36
C GLY A 220 8.77 -23.91 -4.29
N GLY A 221 7.98 -22.86 -4.55
CA GLY A 221 8.40 -21.46 -4.34
C GLY A 221 9.48 -20.94 -5.29
N GLN A 222 9.94 -21.71 -6.29
CA GLN A 222 10.95 -21.28 -7.26
C GLN A 222 10.37 -20.52 -8.44
N HIS A 223 9.06 -20.57 -8.63
CA HIS A 223 8.35 -19.85 -9.66
C HIS A 223 7.29 -18.96 -9.04
N ALA A 224 7.08 -17.78 -9.61
CA ALA A 224 5.96 -16.92 -9.25
C ALA A 224 5.43 -16.22 -10.48
N ARG A 225 4.12 -16.04 -10.53
CA ARG A 225 3.46 -15.17 -11.49
C ARG A 225 2.99 -13.92 -10.77
N VAL A 226 3.35 -12.76 -11.32
CA VAL A 226 2.96 -11.45 -10.83
C VAL A 226 2.14 -10.76 -11.90
N SER A 227 0.99 -10.20 -11.56
CA SER A 227 0.20 -9.41 -12.51
C SER A 227 -0.28 -8.12 -11.88
N PHE A 228 -0.44 -7.09 -12.70
CA PHE A 228 -1.00 -5.82 -12.31
C PHE A 228 -1.79 -5.18 -13.43
N GLU A 229 -2.72 -4.31 -13.08
CA GLU A 229 -3.43 -3.46 -14.02
C GLU A 229 -3.74 -2.12 -13.35
N THR A 230 -3.57 -1.03 -14.08
CA THR A 230 -3.92 0.32 -13.64
C THR A 230 -4.53 1.09 -14.79
N THR A 231 -5.45 1.99 -14.46
CA THR A 231 -6.02 2.98 -15.39
C THR A 231 -5.56 4.36 -14.93
N ALA A 232 -5.01 5.16 -15.84
CA ALA A 232 -4.48 6.48 -15.52
C ALA A 232 -5.57 7.56 -15.41
N ALA A 233 -6.75 7.24 -14.90
CA ALA A 233 -7.81 8.22 -14.69
C ALA A 233 -7.36 9.28 -13.67
N GLY A 234 -6.74 10.35 -14.15
CA GLY A 234 -6.44 11.55 -13.34
C GLY A 234 -5.15 11.50 -12.51
N ARG A 235 -4.28 10.51 -12.69
CA ARG A 235 -2.99 10.39 -11.97
C ARG A 235 -1.80 10.47 -12.92
N GLU A 236 -0.70 11.01 -12.43
CA GLU A 236 0.60 10.88 -13.10
C GLU A 236 1.05 9.41 -13.05
N PRO A 237 1.40 8.77 -14.18
CA PRO A 237 1.89 7.41 -14.18
C PRO A 237 3.22 7.34 -13.43
N GLN A 238 3.33 6.36 -12.54
CA GLN A 238 4.57 6.03 -11.84
C GLN A 238 5.22 4.82 -12.52
N ASP A 239 6.56 4.77 -12.49
CA ASP A 239 7.30 3.61 -12.97
C ASP A 239 6.87 2.35 -12.23
N PHE A 240 6.67 1.26 -12.97
CA PHE A 240 6.43 -0.02 -12.33
C PHE A 240 7.72 -0.55 -11.72
N GLN A 241 7.71 -0.82 -10.41
CA GLN A 241 8.85 -1.38 -9.68
C GLN A 241 8.43 -2.69 -9.02
N LEU A 242 9.26 -3.72 -9.14
CA LEU A 242 9.06 -5.00 -8.47
C LEU A 242 10.36 -5.44 -7.80
N PHE A 243 10.24 -5.87 -6.55
CA PHE A 243 11.35 -6.43 -5.77
C PHE A 243 11.05 -7.87 -5.40
N TYR A 244 12.08 -8.71 -5.38
CA TYR A 244 11.99 -10.07 -4.86
C TYR A 244 13.34 -10.54 -4.34
N THR A 245 13.32 -11.56 -3.48
CA THR A 245 14.54 -12.16 -2.88
C THR A 245 14.62 -13.63 -3.27
N LEU A 246 15.83 -14.09 -3.54
CA LEU A 246 16.16 -15.50 -3.77
C LEU A 246 16.78 -16.08 -2.49
N SER A 247 16.02 -16.86 -1.71
CA SER A 247 16.46 -17.40 -0.42
C SER A 247 15.98 -18.83 -0.19
N GLY A 248 16.91 -19.70 0.25
CA GLY A 248 16.60 -21.05 0.70
C GLY A 248 16.41 -21.18 2.20
N GLU A 249 16.54 -20.08 2.97
CA GLU A 249 16.40 -20.07 4.42
C GLU A 249 14.95 -20.23 4.87
N ASP A 250 14.72 -20.70 6.11
CA ASP A 250 13.38 -20.80 6.70
C ASP A 250 12.67 -19.46 6.74
N PHE A 251 13.41 -18.35 6.91
CA PHE A 251 12.91 -16.98 6.84
C PHE A 251 13.78 -16.17 5.87
N GLY A 252 13.17 -15.69 4.78
CA GLY A 252 13.81 -14.79 3.83
C GLY A 252 13.79 -13.36 4.35
N LEU A 253 14.91 -12.64 4.23
CA LEU A 253 15.04 -11.23 4.59
C LEU A 253 15.43 -10.42 3.36
N SER A 254 14.71 -9.31 3.12
CA SER A 254 15.05 -8.30 2.13
C SER A 254 15.30 -6.97 2.81
N LEU A 255 16.35 -6.27 2.41
CA LEU A 255 16.69 -4.94 2.87
C LEU A 255 16.75 -3.98 1.69
N LEU A 256 15.97 -2.90 1.72
CA LEU A 256 16.08 -1.75 0.82
C LEU A 256 16.51 -0.54 1.64
N THR A 257 17.38 0.30 1.06
CA THR A 257 17.88 1.51 1.72
C THR A 257 17.85 2.70 0.76
N HIS A 258 17.66 3.90 1.30
CA HIS A 258 17.75 5.17 0.59
C HIS A 258 18.38 6.20 1.52
N ARG A 259 19.28 7.04 1.02
CA ARG A 259 19.87 8.13 1.80
C ARG A 259 20.38 9.26 0.92
N GLU A 260 19.87 10.44 1.10
CA GLU A 260 20.41 11.66 0.50
C GLU A 260 21.67 12.13 1.24
N PRO A 261 22.61 12.79 0.55
CA PRO A 261 23.83 13.32 1.17
C PRO A 261 23.52 14.24 2.37
N GLY A 262 24.16 13.97 3.52
CA GLY A 262 24.03 14.79 4.72
C GLY A 262 22.70 14.68 5.47
N LYS A 263 21.79 13.77 5.04
CA LYS A 263 20.52 13.52 5.72
C LYS A 263 20.51 12.14 6.39
N ASP A 264 19.51 11.88 7.24
CA ASP A 264 19.22 10.55 7.76
C ASP A 264 18.83 9.62 6.60
N GLY A 265 19.24 8.35 6.69
CA GLY A 265 18.84 7.33 5.75
C GLY A 265 17.51 6.68 6.14
N TYR A 266 16.87 6.03 5.19
CA TYR A 266 15.65 5.23 5.37
C TYR A 266 15.92 3.80 4.98
N PHE A 267 15.30 2.86 5.68
CA PHE A 267 15.37 1.44 5.34
C PHE A 267 13.99 0.80 5.37
N LEU A 268 13.79 -0.17 4.51
CA LEU A 268 12.65 -1.09 4.50
C LEU A 268 13.20 -2.51 4.64
N LEU A 269 12.78 -3.20 5.70
CA LEU A 269 13.13 -4.57 5.96
C LEU A 269 11.89 -5.44 5.83
N MET A 270 11.94 -6.46 5.01
CA MET A 270 10.85 -7.41 4.80
C MET A 270 11.32 -8.82 5.19
N ILE A 271 10.51 -9.49 6.00
CA ILE A 271 10.78 -10.84 6.48
C ILE A 271 9.60 -11.72 6.14
N SER A 272 9.82 -12.82 5.43
CA SER A 272 8.79 -13.81 5.08
C SER A 272 9.23 -15.22 5.39
N PRO A 273 8.32 -16.09 5.88
CA PRO A 273 8.61 -17.49 6.11
C PRO A 273 8.67 -18.27 4.79
N LYS A 274 9.24 -19.48 4.82
CA LYS A 274 9.12 -20.46 3.73
C LYS A 274 7.65 -20.85 3.53
N ASP A 275 7.31 -21.36 2.35
CA ASP A 275 5.92 -21.76 2.07
C ASP A 275 5.55 -23.11 2.69
N ASN A 276 6.51 -24.05 2.69
CA ASN A 276 6.28 -25.43 3.12
C ASN A 276 6.81 -25.61 4.56
N TRP A 277 5.89 -25.68 5.50
CA TRP A 277 6.14 -25.98 6.90
C TRP A 277 5.54 -27.34 7.23
N ALA A 278 6.28 -28.18 7.97
CA ALA A 278 5.71 -29.40 8.54
C ALA A 278 4.72 -29.03 9.66
N GLU A 279 3.73 -29.86 9.90
CA GLU A 279 2.71 -29.58 10.93
C GLU A 279 3.30 -29.46 12.33
N SER A 280 4.38 -30.20 12.61
CA SER A 280 5.15 -30.13 13.85
C SER A 280 5.96 -28.85 14.04
N GLU A 281 6.20 -28.08 12.99
CA GLU A 281 6.96 -26.82 13.05
C GLU A 281 6.10 -25.61 13.45
N TYR A 282 4.76 -25.76 13.45
CA TYR A 282 3.88 -24.70 13.90
C TYR A 282 3.79 -24.61 15.42
N THR A 283 3.72 -23.39 15.93
CA THR A 283 3.54 -23.17 17.36
C THR A 283 2.07 -23.32 17.75
N ALA A 284 1.77 -24.21 18.68
CA ALA A 284 0.44 -24.31 19.27
C ALA A 284 0.14 -23.07 20.12
N LYS A 285 -1.09 -22.54 20.02
CA LYS A 285 -1.51 -21.29 20.65
C LYS A 285 -2.62 -21.49 21.69
N ASP A 286 -2.76 -20.50 22.56
CA ASP A 286 -3.90 -20.33 23.45
C ASP A 286 -4.75 -19.18 22.92
N ILE A 287 -6.05 -19.40 22.67
CA ILE A 287 -6.93 -18.39 22.10
C ILE A 287 -8.24 -18.28 22.90
N VAL A 288 -8.63 -17.04 23.22
CA VAL A 288 -9.91 -16.75 23.85
C VAL A 288 -10.75 -15.90 22.91
N PHE A 289 -11.95 -16.37 22.63
CA PHE A 289 -12.94 -15.62 21.88
C PHE A 289 -13.89 -14.94 22.85
N VAL A 290 -14.04 -13.63 22.73
CA VAL A 290 -14.94 -12.81 23.52
C VAL A 290 -15.91 -12.12 22.58
N ILE A 291 -17.20 -12.50 22.65
CA ILE A 291 -18.23 -12.05 21.73
C ILE A 291 -19.35 -11.30 22.46
N ASP A 292 -19.65 -10.11 21.96
CA ASP A 292 -20.78 -9.31 22.39
C ASP A 292 -22.10 -9.99 22.03
N THR A 293 -22.99 -10.10 23.01
CA THR A 293 -24.37 -10.57 22.86
C THR A 293 -25.34 -9.55 23.40
N SER A 294 -24.98 -8.26 23.44
CA SER A 294 -25.88 -7.19 23.87
C SER A 294 -27.09 -7.02 22.94
N GLY A 295 -28.09 -6.29 23.38
CA GLY A 295 -29.35 -6.13 22.64
C GLY A 295 -29.20 -5.56 21.25
N SER A 296 -28.21 -4.66 20.99
CA SER A 296 -27.89 -4.08 19.68
C SER A 296 -27.41 -5.11 18.64
N MET A 297 -26.86 -6.24 19.07
CA MET A 297 -26.48 -7.34 18.19
C MET A 297 -27.67 -8.02 17.48
N ALA A 298 -28.91 -7.74 17.92
CA ALA A 298 -30.11 -8.25 17.22
C ALA A 298 -30.36 -7.55 15.88
N ASP A 299 -29.85 -6.32 15.70
CA ASP A 299 -30.11 -5.51 14.55
C ASP A 299 -29.28 -5.94 13.33
N GLU A 300 -29.82 -5.76 12.13
CA GLU A 300 -29.14 -5.94 10.83
C GLU A 300 -28.44 -7.32 10.64
N GLY A 301 -28.87 -8.35 11.37
CA GLY A 301 -28.28 -9.69 11.31
C GLY A 301 -26.87 -9.78 11.87
N LYS A 302 -26.44 -8.80 12.72
CA LYS A 302 -25.09 -8.77 13.30
C LYS A 302 -24.77 -10.05 14.08
N MET A 303 -25.74 -10.54 14.90
CA MET A 303 -25.54 -11.74 15.69
C MET A 303 -25.34 -13.00 14.83
N GLU A 304 -26.09 -13.16 13.73
CA GLU A 304 -25.96 -14.25 12.80
C GLU A 304 -24.59 -14.27 12.13
N LYS A 305 -24.14 -13.10 11.65
CA LYS A 305 -22.83 -12.92 11.03
C LYS A 305 -21.68 -13.15 12.03
N ALA A 306 -21.81 -12.62 13.26
CA ALA A 306 -20.82 -12.80 14.32
C ALA A 306 -20.72 -14.28 14.74
N ARG A 307 -21.86 -14.97 14.82
CA ARG A 307 -21.93 -16.40 15.11
C ARG A 307 -21.27 -17.23 14.01
N ALA A 308 -21.54 -16.93 12.73
CA ALA A 308 -20.91 -17.61 11.60
C ALA A 308 -19.38 -17.42 11.62
N ALA A 309 -18.90 -16.21 11.88
CA ALA A 309 -17.50 -15.89 12.01
C ALA A 309 -16.82 -16.64 13.19
N MET A 310 -17.48 -16.73 14.35
CA MET A 310 -16.98 -17.49 15.49
C MET A 310 -16.97 -19.00 15.23
N LEU A 311 -17.99 -19.53 14.59
CA LEU A 311 -18.02 -20.94 14.16
C LEU A 311 -16.86 -21.29 13.23
N PHE A 312 -16.53 -20.39 12.29
CA PHE A 312 -15.34 -20.54 11.45
C PHE A 312 -14.07 -20.54 12.30
N GLY A 313 -13.92 -19.57 13.23
CA GLY A 313 -12.76 -19.48 14.11
C GLY A 313 -12.55 -20.78 14.92
N VAL A 314 -13.60 -21.31 15.56
CA VAL A 314 -13.52 -22.54 16.35
C VAL A 314 -13.19 -23.75 15.46
N LYS A 315 -13.79 -23.85 14.27
CA LYS A 315 -13.53 -24.97 13.33
C LYS A 315 -12.11 -24.98 12.78
N THR A 316 -11.46 -23.84 12.67
CA THR A 316 -10.09 -23.71 12.12
C THR A 316 -9.00 -23.93 13.16
N LEU A 317 -9.34 -24.10 14.46
CA LEU A 317 -8.38 -24.42 15.50
C LEU A 317 -7.74 -25.80 15.26
N ARG A 318 -6.44 -25.87 15.53
CA ARG A 318 -5.68 -27.13 15.46
C ARG A 318 -5.91 -27.94 16.73
N ALA A 319 -5.77 -29.25 16.62
CA ALA A 319 -6.03 -30.15 17.73
C ALA A 319 -5.12 -29.91 18.95
N ASP A 320 -3.94 -29.35 18.74
CA ASP A 320 -2.98 -28.98 19.78
C ASP A 320 -3.13 -27.54 20.32
N ASP A 321 -4.04 -26.73 19.76
CA ASP A 321 -4.41 -25.43 20.34
C ASP A 321 -5.28 -25.60 21.58
N ARG A 322 -5.31 -24.59 22.47
CA ARG A 322 -6.26 -24.50 23.57
C ARG A 322 -7.11 -23.26 23.41
N PHE A 323 -8.38 -23.37 23.76
CA PHE A 323 -9.31 -22.26 23.59
C PHE A 323 -10.41 -22.20 24.65
N ASN A 324 -11.04 -21.02 24.75
CA ASN A 324 -12.32 -20.83 25.40
C ASN A 324 -13.18 -19.83 24.61
N VAL A 325 -14.49 -19.86 24.83
CA VAL A 325 -15.44 -18.89 24.27
C VAL A 325 -16.17 -18.24 25.42
N ILE A 326 -16.22 -16.91 25.41
CA ILE A 326 -16.92 -16.09 26.40
C ILE A 326 -17.92 -15.23 25.63
N SER A 327 -19.19 -15.31 25.98
CA SER A 327 -20.19 -14.34 25.56
C SER A 327 -20.40 -13.31 26.66
N PHE A 328 -20.69 -12.09 26.31
CA PHE A 328 -20.96 -11.06 27.27
C PHE A 328 -22.09 -10.12 26.84
N ALA A 329 -22.80 -9.62 27.84
CA ALA A 329 -23.77 -8.55 27.74
C ALA A 329 -23.63 -7.67 28.97
N GLY A 330 -24.60 -7.66 29.88
CA GLY A 330 -24.45 -7.09 31.23
C GLY A 330 -23.52 -7.90 32.15
N GLU A 331 -23.47 -9.22 31.91
CA GLU A 331 -22.63 -10.20 32.61
C GLU A 331 -21.90 -11.07 31.59
N GLU A 332 -20.84 -11.76 32.04
CA GLU A 332 -20.03 -12.65 31.23
C GLU A 332 -20.46 -14.12 31.42
N HIS A 333 -20.57 -14.87 30.35
CA HIS A 333 -20.85 -16.30 30.32
C HIS A 333 -19.73 -17.08 29.66
N LEU A 334 -18.99 -17.83 30.44
CA LEU A 334 -17.89 -18.66 29.99
C LEU A 334 -18.40 -20.01 29.52
N MET A 335 -17.89 -20.50 28.36
CA MET A 335 -18.17 -21.86 27.91
C MET A 335 -17.60 -22.89 28.92
N GLU A 336 -16.39 -22.65 29.40
CA GLU A 336 -15.69 -23.47 30.38
C GLU A 336 -14.95 -22.58 31.39
N SER A 337 -14.63 -23.13 32.57
CA SER A 337 -13.92 -22.39 33.61
C SER A 337 -12.49 -21.99 33.24
N GLY A 338 -11.89 -22.62 32.21
CA GLY A 338 -10.54 -22.37 31.71
C GLY A 338 -10.39 -22.83 30.28
N LEU A 339 -9.16 -22.71 29.73
CA LEU A 339 -8.85 -23.13 28.37
C LEU A 339 -8.94 -24.65 28.22
N ILE A 340 -9.65 -25.11 27.21
CA ILE A 340 -9.75 -26.54 26.86
C ILE A 340 -9.00 -26.83 25.56
N GLN A 341 -8.62 -28.10 25.37
CA GLN A 341 -7.97 -28.56 24.15
C GLN A 341 -8.95 -28.46 22.97
N ALA A 342 -8.46 -27.97 21.82
CA ALA A 342 -9.25 -27.87 20.59
C ALA A 342 -9.27 -29.19 19.79
N ASP A 343 -9.37 -30.33 20.50
CA ASP A 343 -9.65 -31.62 19.90
C ASP A 343 -11.09 -31.69 19.34
N GLU A 344 -11.49 -32.80 18.79
CA GLU A 344 -12.82 -32.95 18.19
C GLU A 344 -13.95 -32.67 19.20
N ARG A 345 -13.80 -33.16 20.46
CA ARG A 345 -14.78 -32.95 21.54
C ARG A 345 -14.81 -31.48 22.01
N GLY A 346 -13.63 -30.86 22.18
CA GLY A 346 -13.53 -29.46 22.55
C GLY A 346 -14.17 -28.56 21.50
N ARG A 347 -13.84 -28.75 20.22
CA ARG A 347 -14.46 -27.98 19.15
C ARG A 347 -15.98 -28.19 19.06
N ALA A 348 -16.48 -29.44 19.24
CA ALA A 348 -17.92 -29.69 19.26
C ALA A 348 -18.63 -28.89 20.36
N ARG A 349 -18.06 -28.82 21.59
CA ARG A 349 -18.58 -27.98 22.68
C ARG A 349 -18.56 -26.48 22.33
N GLY A 350 -17.47 -26.01 21.73
CA GLY A 350 -17.38 -24.61 21.26
C GLY A 350 -18.45 -24.26 20.23
N ILE A 351 -18.64 -25.14 19.25
CA ILE A 351 -19.68 -25.00 18.23
C ILE A 351 -21.07 -24.95 18.87
N GLU A 352 -21.38 -25.88 19.78
CA GLU A 352 -22.66 -25.93 20.49
C GLU A 352 -22.91 -24.65 21.29
N PHE A 353 -21.90 -24.15 22.03
CA PHE A 353 -21.99 -22.92 22.79
C PHE A 353 -22.29 -21.72 21.88
N VAL A 354 -21.53 -21.54 20.80
CA VAL A 354 -21.71 -20.43 19.84
C VAL A 354 -23.09 -20.47 19.19
N GLN A 355 -23.62 -21.65 18.84
CA GLN A 355 -24.93 -21.79 18.22
C GLN A 355 -26.09 -21.38 19.14
N LYS A 356 -25.89 -21.46 20.46
CA LYS A 356 -26.90 -21.09 21.47
C LYS A 356 -26.93 -19.61 21.80
N LEU A 357 -25.94 -18.83 21.36
CA LEU A 357 -25.86 -17.40 21.66
C LEU A 357 -27.10 -16.63 21.14
N ARG A 358 -27.63 -15.74 21.99
CA ARG A 358 -28.78 -14.88 21.68
C ARG A 358 -28.52 -13.48 22.20
N PRO A 359 -28.94 -12.43 21.47
CA PRO A 359 -28.81 -11.03 21.92
C PRO A 359 -29.67 -10.79 23.19
N THR A 360 -29.06 -10.12 24.19
CA THR A 360 -29.74 -9.73 25.42
C THR A 360 -28.93 -8.71 26.24
N GLY A 361 -29.60 -7.84 27.00
CA GLY A 361 -28.97 -6.99 27.99
C GLY A 361 -28.15 -5.81 27.46
N GLY A 362 -27.31 -5.26 28.34
CA GLY A 362 -26.40 -4.14 28.05
C GLY A 362 -24.99 -4.64 27.65
N THR A 363 -23.98 -3.76 27.68
CA THR A 363 -22.62 -4.04 27.14
C THR A 363 -21.57 -3.76 28.22
N ASN A 364 -21.04 -4.82 28.88
CA ASN A 364 -19.98 -4.75 29.88
C ASN A 364 -18.61 -5.11 29.29
N ILE A 365 -18.03 -4.18 28.54
CA ILE A 365 -16.73 -4.38 27.89
C ILE A 365 -15.62 -4.68 28.90
N ASN A 366 -15.60 -3.94 30.03
CA ASN A 366 -14.55 -4.12 31.04
C ASN A 366 -14.54 -5.52 31.67
N GLY A 367 -15.68 -6.00 32.12
CA GLY A 367 -15.81 -7.33 32.71
C GLY A 367 -15.41 -8.43 31.71
N ALA A 368 -15.88 -8.31 30.46
CA ALA A 368 -15.58 -9.26 29.41
C ALA A 368 -14.08 -9.34 29.08
N LEU A 369 -13.38 -8.20 28.99
CA LEU A 369 -11.93 -8.17 28.78
C LEU A 369 -11.17 -8.78 29.95
N GLU A 370 -11.53 -8.45 31.21
CA GLU A 370 -10.90 -9.04 32.37
C GLU A 370 -11.13 -10.55 32.44
N ALA A 371 -12.36 -11.01 32.21
CA ALA A 371 -12.69 -12.44 32.18
C ALA A 371 -11.88 -13.18 31.10
N GLY A 372 -11.75 -12.59 29.91
CA GLY A 372 -10.97 -13.16 28.81
C GLY A 372 -9.48 -13.21 29.10
N LEU A 373 -8.89 -12.14 29.63
CA LEU A 373 -7.45 -12.06 29.93
C LEU A 373 -7.06 -13.01 31.08
N LYS A 374 -7.94 -13.21 32.09
CA LYS A 374 -7.72 -14.15 33.17
C LYS A 374 -7.71 -15.63 32.80
N GLN A 375 -8.14 -15.97 31.56
CA GLN A 375 -8.06 -17.35 31.06
C GLN A 375 -6.64 -17.82 30.76
N PHE A 376 -5.72 -16.90 30.55
CA PHE A 376 -4.35 -17.23 30.16
C PHE A 376 -3.47 -17.56 31.35
N ASP A 377 -2.69 -18.63 31.23
CA ASP A 377 -1.69 -19.02 32.21
C ASP A 377 -0.37 -18.32 31.97
N SER A 378 0.20 -17.67 33.00
CA SER A 378 1.49 -17.00 32.95
C SER A 378 2.65 -17.97 32.75
N SER A 379 2.51 -19.22 33.16
CA SER A 379 3.50 -20.28 33.01
C SER A 379 3.53 -20.88 31.58
N SER A 380 2.49 -20.63 30.79
CA SER A 380 2.42 -21.14 29.42
C SER A 380 3.27 -20.30 28.48
N ASP A 381 4.14 -20.99 27.75
CA ASP A 381 4.99 -20.42 26.69
C ASP A 381 4.29 -20.25 25.34
N ARG A 382 3.02 -20.67 25.24
CA ARG A 382 2.23 -20.58 24.01
C ARG A 382 1.90 -19.13 23.68
N PRO A 383 1.84 -18.74 22.37
CA PRO A 383 1.25 -17.47 21.96
C PRO A 383 -0.18 -17.35 22.50
N LYS A 384 -0.47 -16.21 23.12
CA LYS A 384 -1.76 -15.91 23.74
C LYS A 384 -2.51 -14.89 22.89
N LEU A 385 -3.67 -15.28 22.37
CA LEU A 385 -4.49 -14.46 21.49
C LEU A 385 -5.86 -14.26 22.12
N LEU A 386 -6.28 -13.02 22.29
CA LEU A 386 -7.64 -12.66 22.67
C LEU A 386 -8.31 -11.96 21.49
N VAL A 387 -9.41 -12.52 21.01
CA VAL A 387 -10.24 -11.98 19.93
C VAL A 387 -11.51 -11.41 20.53
N PHE A 388 -11.65 -10.10 20.50
CA PHE A 388 -12.74 -9.35 21.09
C PHE A 388 -13.64 -8.76 20.01
N MET A 389 -14.94 -9.05 20.06
CA MET A 389 -15.92 -8.57 19.09
C MET A 389 -17.07 -7.87 19.80
N THR A 390 -17.40 -6.64 19.36
CA THR A 390 -18.50 -5.83 19.89
C THR A 390 -19.11 -4.95 18.81
N ASP A 391 -20.39 -4.61 18.95
CA ASP A 391 -21.08 -3.64 18.07
C ASP A 391 -21.48 -2.36 18.81
N GLY A 392 -21.08 -2.21 20.08
CA GLY A 392 -21.58 -1.12 20.92
C GLY A 392 -20.55 -0.37 21.75
N LEU A 393 -21.09 0.58 22.49
CA LEU A 393 -20.38 1.34 23.53
C LEU A 393 -20.52 0.63 24.88
N PRO A 394 -19.57 0.81 25.83
CA PRO A 394 -19.72 0.29 27.18
C PRO A 394 -20.89 1.00 27.86
N THR A 395 -21.92 0.23 28.26
CA THR A 395 -23.13 0.74 28.92
C THR A 395 -23.31 0.24 30.35
N VAL A 396 -22.59 -0.82 30.72
CA VAL A 396 -22.66 -1.47 32.04
C VAL A 396 -21.26 -1.57 32.65
N GLY A 397 -21.16 -1.56 33.98
CA GLY A 397 -19.89 -1.67 34.69
C GLY A 397 -19.02 -0.43 34.54
N VAL A 398 -17.73 -0.62 34.25
CA VAL A 398 -16.79 0.47 33.97
C VAL A 398 -17.01 0.96 32.53
N THR A 399 -17.53 2.17 32.38
CA THR A 399 -17.85 2.77 31.09
C THR A 399 -16.78 3.78 30.60
N ASN A 400 -15.87 4.20 31.49
CA ASN A 400 -14.81 5.13 31.11
C ASN A 400 -13.75 4.43 30.24
N PRO A 401 -13.54 4.87 29.00
CA PRO A 401 -12.63 4.20 28.05
C PRO A 401 -11.19 4.06 28.57
N GLN A 402 -10.65 5.11 29.21
CA GLN A 402 -9.26 5.05 29.73
C GLN A 402 -9.13 4.03 30.86
N ARG A 403 -10.12 3.95 31.76
CA ARG A 403 -10.12 2.93 32.81
C ARG A 403 -10.22 1.51 32.28
N ILE A 404 -11.01 1.30 31.24
CA ILE A 404 -11.10 -0.01 30.55
C ILE A 404 -9.73 -0.42 30.00
N VAL A 405 -9.03 0.50 29.33
CA VAL A 405 -7.68 0.25 28.82
C VAL A 405 -6.69 -0.06 29.94
N ASP A 406 -6.71 0.72 31.04
CA ASP A 406 -5.81 0.53 32.17
C ASP A 406 -6.08 -0.80 32.91
N ASN A 407 -7.36 -1.19 33.04
CA ASN A 407 -7.75 -2.48 33.61
C ASN A 407 -7.31 -3.65 32.71
N ALA A 408 -7.52 -3.56 31.39
CA ALA A 408 -7.07 -4.57 30.46
C ALA A 408 -5.53 -4.72 30.47
N ARG A 409 -4.79 -3.61 30.53
CA ARG A 409 -3.33 -3.63 30.68
C ARG A 409 -2.91 -4.32 31.98
N SER A 410 -3.60 -4.07 33.08
CA SER A 410 -3.30 -4.66 34.40
C SER A 410 -3.63 -6.15 34.46
N ALA A 411 -4.67 -6.59 33.75
CA ALA A 411 -5.10 -7.97 33.68
C ALA A 411 -4.30 -8.80 32.64
N ARG A 412 -3.50 -8.15 31.81
CA ARG A 412 -2.75 -8.80 30.73
C ARG A 412 -1.72 -9.77 31.26
N VAL A 413 -1.68 -10.97 30.71
CA VAL A 413 -0.72 -12.03 31.05
C VAL A 413 0.35 -12.16 29.98
N GLY A 414 1.60 -11.85 30.33
CA GLY A 414 2.74 -11.97 29.42
C GLY A 414 2.56 -11.17 28.12
N ASN A 415 2.85 -11.80 26.98
CA ASN A 415 2.76 -11.18 25.67
C ASN A 415 1.42 -11.48 24.94
N THR A 416 0.29 -11.39 25.68
CA THR A 416 -1.04 -11.58 25.08
C THR A 416 -1.30 -10.55 23.99
N ARG A 417 -1.73 -11.02 22.80
CA ARG A 417 -2.14 -10.17 21.67
C ARG A 417 -3.65 -9.99 21.70
N LEU A 418 -4.11 -8.74 21.68
CA LEU A 418 -5.54 -8.41 21.70
C LEU A 418 -5.98 -7.91 20.32
N PHE A 419 -6.86 -8.65 19.66
CA PHE A 419 -7.46 -8.28 18.39
C PHE A 419 -8.91 -7.85 18.61
N THR A 420 -9.28 -6.66 18.14
CA THR A 420 -10.63 -6.13 18.33
C THR A 420 -11.36 -6.03 17.00
N PHE A 421 -12.63 -6.41 16.99
CA PHE A 421 -13.54 -6.28 15.85
C PHE A 421 -14.74 -5.42 16.24
N GLY A 422 -14.83 -4.24 15.62
CA GLY A 422 -16.00 -3.37 15.73
C GLY A 422 -17.01 -3.70 14.64
N VAL A 423 -18.27 -3.99 14.99
CA VAL A 423 -19.34 -4.35 14.06
C VAL A 423 -20.33 -3.19 13.92
N GLY A 424 -20.49 -2.65 12.72
CA GLY A 424 -21.34 -1.48 12.47
C GLY A 424 -20.66 -0.15 12.81
N TYR A 425 -21.47 0.88 13.04
CA TYR A 425 -20.98 2.26 13.27
C TYR A 425 -21.10 2.72 14.72
N ASP A 426 -21.77 1.97 15.59
CA ASP A 426 -22.08 2.38 16.96
C ASP A 426 -20.95 2.03 17.96
N VAL A 427 -19.78 1.73 17.50
CA VAL A 427 -18.60 1.35 18.28
C VAL A 427 -17.73 2.55 18.67
N ASN A 428 -17.02 2.46 19.77
CA ASN A 428 -15.97 3.41 20.14
C ASN A 428 -14.64 3.00 19.51
N THR A 429 -14.33 3.59 18.35
CA THR A 429 -13.12 3.24 17.58
C THR A 429 -11.85 3.58 18.35
N ALA A 430 -11.80 4.71 19.09
CA ALA A 430 -10.63 5.11 19.87
C ALA A 430 -10.33 4.10 21.00
N LEU A 431 -11.38 3.56 21.65
CA LEU A 431 -11.22 2.52 22.66
C LEU A 431 -10.69 1.23 22.07
N LEU A 432 -11.29 0.75 20.96
CA LEU A 432 -10.92 -0.52 20.34
C LEU A 432 -9.50 -0.47 19.75
N ASP A 433 -9.15 0.64 19.07
CA ASP A 433 -7.81 0.85 18.53
C ASP A 433 -6.75 0.86 19.64
N LYS A 434 -7.04 1.57 20.75
CA LYS A 434 -6.11 1.67 21.86
C LYS A 434 -5.94 0.34 22.59
N LEU A 435 -7.03 -0.41 22.81
CA LEU A 435 -6.97 -1.76 23.37
C LEU A 435 -6.11 -2.68 22.53
N ALA A 436 -6.26 -2.65 21.20
CA ALA A 436 -5.49 -3.49 20.30
C ALA A 436 -4.01 -3.06 20.24
N SER A 437 -3.72 -1.79 19.97
CA SER A 437 -2.35 -1.29 19.80
C SER A 437 -1.49 -1.41 21.05
N GLU A 438 -2.03 -1.15 22.24
CA GLU A 438 -1.30 -1.30 23.51
C GLU A 438 -1.06 -2.77 23.89
N ASN A 439 -1.82 -3.70 23.31
CA ASN A 439 -1.66 -5.13 23.54
C ASN A 439 -1.10 -5.88 22.31
N GLY A 440 -0.41 -5.18 21.41
CA GLY A 440 0.33 -5.78 20.31
C GLY A 440 -0.52 -6.54 19.30
N GLY A 441 -1.81 -6.23 19.21
CA GLY A 441 -2.75 -6.71 18.21
C GLY A 441 -3.18 -5.59 17.26
N THR A 442 -4.31 -5.79 16.58
CA THR A 442 -4.89 -4.85 15.63
C THR A 442 -6.40 -4.75 15.80
N ALA A 443 -6.95 -3.55 15.55
CA ALA A 443 -8.39 -3.34 15.48
C ALA A 443 -8.85 -3.47 14.03
N ASP A 444 -10.00 -4.07 13.79
CA ASP A 444 -10.66 -4.10 12.48
C ASP A 444 -12.13 -3.72 12.62
N TYR A 445 -12.71 -3.14 11.57
CA TYR A 445 -14.08 -2.65 11.58
C TYR A 445 -14.84 -3.22 10.39
N VAL A 446 -16.05 -3.68 10.64
CA VAL A 446 -16.94 -4.26 9.65
C VAL A 446 -18.15 -3.34 9.48
N GLU A 447 -18.21 -2.64 8.36
CA GLU A 447 -19.34 -1.78 8.04
C GLU A 447 -20.61 -2.61 7.76
N PRO A 448 -21.82 -2.04 7.90
CA PRO A 448 -23.07 -2.79 7.74
C PRO A 448 -23.21 -3.52 6.40
N LYS A 449 -22.60 -2.96 5.33
CA LYS A 449 -22.62 -3.54 3.97
C LYS A 449 -21.49 -4.54 3.72
N GLU A 450 -20.49 -4.62 4.61
CA GLU A 450 -19.37 -5.55 4.48
C GLU A 450 -19.74 -6.93 5.02
N ASP A 451 -19.04 -7.93 4.50
CA ASP A 451 -19.20 -9.31 4.96
C ASP A 451 -18.30 -9.57 6.18
N LEU A 452 -18.94 -9.60 7.36
CA LEU A 452 -18.27 -9.90 8.64
C LEU A 452 -17.64 -11.30 8.62
N GLU A 453 -18.33 -12.30 8.08
CA GLU A 453 -17.83 -13.68 8.04
C GLU A 453 -16.55 -13.75 7.21
N LEU A 454 -16.53 -13.11 6.06
CA LEU A 454 -15.34 -13.07 5.18
C LEU A 454 -14.15 -12.38 5.86
N LYS A 455 -14.35 -11.21 6.50
CA LYS A 455 -13.28 -10.49 7.19
C LYS A 455 -12.69 -11.28 8.35
N VAL A 456 -13.53 -11.80 9.21
CA VAL A 456 -13.10 -12.56 10.38
C VAL A 456 -12.48 -13.90 9.97
N SER A 457 -13.03 -14.56 8.94
CA SER A 457 -12.44 -15.78 8.38
C SER A 457 -11.04 -15.54 7.80
N ASN A 458 -10.84 -14.43 7.10
CA ASN A 458 -9.53 -14.03 6.59
C ASN A 458 -8.53 -13.76 7.74
N PHE A 459 -8.98 -13.14 8.81
CA PHE A 459 -8.16 -12.96 10.00
C PHE A 459 -7.75 -14.30 10.61
N PHE A 460 -8.71 -15.23 10.84
CA PHE A 460 -8.40 -16.52 11.40
C PHE A 460 -7.47 -17.34 10.49
N ALA A 461 -7.64 -17.28 9.18
CA ALA A 461 -6.74 -17.94 8.25
C ALA A 461 -5.29 -17.43 8.40
N LYS A 462 -5.11 -16.13 8.64
CA LYS A 462 -3.78 -15.52 8.88
C LYS A 462 -3.16 -15.97 10.20
N VAL A 463 -3.93 -15.96 11.31
CA VAL A 463 -3.39 -16.23 12.66
C VAL A 463 -3.39 -17.72 13.03
N SER A 464 -3.90 -18.62 12.16
CA SER A 464 -4.02 -20.04 12.45
C SER A 464 -2.68 -20.77 12.59
N TYR A 465 -1.65 -20.32 11.86
CA TYR A 465 -0.38 -21.03 11.77
C TYR A 465 0.80 -20.13 12.14
N PRO A 466 1.06 -19.90 13.47
CA PRO A 466 2.23 -19.14 13.89
C PRO A 466 3.51 -19.93 13.60
N VAL A 467 4.47 -19.32 12.92
CA VAL A 467 5.77 -19.94 12.56
C VAL A 467 6.92 -19.34 13.36
N LEU A 468 6.84 -18.06 13.74
CA LEU A 468 7.80 -17.41 14.62
C LEU A 468 7.07 -16.36 15.46
N THR A 469 7.17 -16.45 16.76
CA THR A 469 6.50 -15.56 17.72
C THR A 469 7.50 -14.90 18.64
N ASP A 470 7.10 -13.86 19.36
CA ASP A 470 8.01 -13.08 20.23
C ASP A 470 9.27 -12.64 19.49
N LEU A 471 9.08 -12.04 18.30
CA LEU A 471 10.16 -11.62 17.43
C LEU A 471 11.00 -10.51 18.08
N ALA A 472 12.31 -10.66 17.96
CA ALA A 472 13.28 -9.61 18.26
C ALA A 472 14.30 -9.50 17.13
N LEU A 473 14.62 -8.28 16.76
CA LEU A 473 15.56 -7.95 15.69
C LEU A 473 16.73 -7.14 16.26
N ASP A 474 17.95 -7.70 16.11
CA ASP A 474 19.19 -7.00 16.39
C ASP A 474 19.74 -6.42 15.07
N MET A 475 19.92 -5.12 15.03
CA MET A 475 20.32 -4.36 13.84
C MET A 475 21.85 -4.34 13.64
N GLY A 476 22.63 -5.13 14.38
CA GLY A 476 24.05 -5.32 14.15
C GLY A 476 24.89 -4.03 14.25
N GLY A 477 24.56 -3.13 15.16
CA GLY A 477 25.26 -1.87 15.37
C GLY A 477 24.84 -0.72 14.46
N VAL A 478 23.78 -0.90 13.65
CA VAL A 478 23.14 0.20 12.89
C VAL A 478 22.37 1.08 13.85
N GLU A 479 22.66 2.38 13.89
CA GLU A 479 21.90 3.36 14.67
C GLU A 479 20.56 3.63 13.98
N THR A 480 19.48 3.09 14.53
CA THR A 480 18.14 3.20 13.97
C THR A 480 17.18 3.96 14.87
N ASP A 481 16.22 4.66 14.29
CA ASP A 481 15.12 5.30 15.02
C ASP A 481 13.81 5.27 14.22
N LEU A 482 12.71 5.60 14.91
CA LEU A 482 11.37 5.73 14.34
C LEU A 482 11.00 4.56 13.41
N ILE A 483 11.19 3.35 13.92
CA ILE A 483 10.83 2.10 13.22
C ILE A 483 9.33 1.85 13.37
N TYR A 484 8.67 1.43 12.29
CA TYR A 484 7.26 1.08 12.20
C TYR A 484 7.05 -0.31 11.59
N PRO A 485 6.13 -1.12 12.15
CA PRO A 485 5.34 -0.87 13.36
C PRO A 485 6.20 -0.75 14.63
N ARG A 486 5.69 -0.04 15.64
CA ARG A 486 6.42 0.19 16.92
C ARG A 486 6.61 -1.10 17.72
N ALA A 487 5.67 -2.01 17.64
CA ALA A 487 5.75 -3.34 18.22
C ALA A 487 6.01 -4.37 17.12
N MET A 488 6.97 -5.26 17.31
CA MET A 488 7.26 -6.34 16.37
C MET A 488 6.08 -7.33 16.36
N PRO A 489 5.41 -7.54 15.20
CA PRO A 489 4.33 -8.52 15.10
C PRO A 489 4.89 -9.95 15.06
N ASP A 490 4.06 -10.91 15.41
CA ASP A 490 4.36 -12.33 15.20
C ASP A 490 4.28 -12.69 13.72
N LEU A 491 5.03 -13.69 13.30
CA LEU A 491 5.09 -14.14 11.92
C LEU A 491 4.29 -15.42 11.73
N PHE A 492 3.32 -15.35 10.84
CA PHE A 492 2.43 -16.46 10.51
C PHE A 492 2.74 -17.00 9.11
N ARG A 493 2.32 -18.24 8.83
CA ARG A 493 2.45 -18.84 7.49
C ARG A 493 1.80 -17.96 6.43
N GLY A 494 2.53 -17.72 5.34
CA GLY A 494 2.06 -16.88 4.22
C GLY A 494 1.95 -15.38 4.53
N ALA A 495 2.32 -14.95 5.76
CA ALA A 495 2.39 -13.54 6.13
C ALA A 495 3.81 -12.99 5.92
N GLN A 496 3.91 -11.69 5.73
CA GLN A 496 5.17 -10.95 5.66
C GLN A 496 5.18 -9.89 6.76
N VAL A 497 6.29 -9.80 7.48
CA VAL A 497 6.56 -8.69 8.39
C VAL A 497 7.36 -7.64 7.64
N THR A 498 6.86 -6.41 7.63
CA THR A 498 7.51 -5.28 6.98
C THR A 498 7.82 -4.22 8.01
N LEU A 499 9.11 -3.89 8.16
CA LEU A 499 9.60 -2.84 9.04
C LEU A 499 10.18 -1.71 8.21
N ILE A 500 9.78 -0.48 8.49
CA ILE A 500 10.37 0.71 7.90
C ILE A 500 10.88 1.63 9.01
N GLY A 501 12.05 2.21 8.82
CA GLY A 501 12.67 3.07 9.83
C GLY A 501 13.72 3.99 9.23
N ARG A 502 14.34 4.78 10.10
CA ARG A 502 15.48 5.62 9.74
C ARG A 502 16.77 5.07 10.32
N TYR A 503 17.90 5.40 9.68
CA TYR A 503 19.22 5.12 10.19
C TYR A 503 20.14 6.35 10.10
N ARG A 504 21.08 6.49 11.05
CA ARG A 504 21.87 7.72 11.25
C ARG A 504 23.39 7.51 11.23
N ASN A 505 23.85 6.34 10.90
CA ASN A 505 25.29 6.07 10.91
C ASN A 505 26.08 7.14 10.15
N PRO A 506 27.14 7.72 10.73
CA PRO A 506 27.90 8.79 10.09
C PRO A 506 28.63 8.34 8.83
N ASN A 507 29.05 7.07 8.82
CA ASN A 507 29.77 6.43 7.72
C ASN A 507 28.94 5.30 7.10
N GLU A 508 29.32 4.90 5.90
CA GLU A 508 28.80 3.68 5.30
C GLU A 508 29.13 2.46 6.16
N LEU A 509 28.13 1.63 6.41
CA LEU A 509 28.33 0.32 7.02
C LEU A 509 28.20 -0.75 5.95
N ARG A 510 29.24 -1.57 5.82
CA ARG A 510 29.29 -2.75 4.95
C ARG A 510 29.36 -3.99 5.83
N ASP A 511 28.96 -5.12 5.28
CA ASP A 511 29.01 -6.43 5.95
C ASP A 511 28.27 -6.44 7.29
N VAL A 512 27.17 -5.67 7.38
CA VAL A 512 26.32 -5.65 8.57
C VAL A 512 25.66 -7.02 8.71
N ARG A 513 25.67 -7.55 9.94
CA ARG A 513 24.98 -8.78 10.31
C ARG A 513 23.74 -8.45 11.12
N LEU A 514 22.55 -8.65 10.54
CA LEU A 514 21.29 -8.60 11.28
C LEU A 514 20.98 -9.96 11.88
N ARG A 515 20.36 -9.97 13.07
CA ARG A 515 19.93 -11.19 13.72
C ARG A 515 18.47 -11.13 14.08
N LEU A 516 17.65 -11.96 13.44
CA LEU A 516 16.26 -12.20 13.80
C LEU A 516 16.21 -13.34 14.82
N SER A 517 15.54 -13.15 15.93
CA SER A 517 15.28 -14.20 16.89
C SER A 517 13.80 -14.26 17.25
N GLY A 518 13.33 -15.43 17.65
CA GLY A 518 11.94 -15.63 18.05
C GLY A 518 11.72 -17.05 18.52
N ARG A 519 10.49 -17.38 18.86
CA ARG A 519 10.07 -18.71 19.27
C ARG A 519 9.39 -19.42 18.11
N SER A 520 9.87 -20.61 17.72
CA SER A 520 9.29 -21.46 16.71
C SER A 520 8.99 -22.83 17.34
N ALA A 521 7.78 -23.31 17.25
CA ALA A 521 7.29 -24.48 17.95
C ALA A 521 7.53 -24.40 19.48
N ARG A 522 8.52 -25.13 20.01
CA ARG A 522 8.85 -25.16 21.44
C ARG A 522 10.23 -24.55 21.75
N GLU A 523 10.93 -24.06 20.74
CA GLU A 523 12.32 -23.62 20.87
C GLU A 523 12.50 -22.15 20.48
N ARG A 524 13.46 -21.49 21.13
CA ARG A 524 13.92 -20.20 20.66
C ARG A 524 14.94 -20.40 19.56
N ARG A 525 14.71 -19.81 18.39
CA ARG A 525 15.59 -19.89 17.22
C ARG A 525 16.14 -18.51 16.88
N SER A 526 17.31 -18.50 16.24
CA SER A 526 17.97 -17.27 15.80
C SER A 526 18.52 -17.47 14.39
N PHE A 527 18.28 -16.47 13.53
CA PHE A 527 18.65 -16.45 12.11
C PHE A 527 19.55 -15.23 11.88
N ALA A 528 20.72 -15.44 11.28
CA ALA A 528 21.67 -14.38 10.99
C ALA A 528 21.68 -14.10 9.48
N TYR A 529 21.64 -12.82 9.12
CA TYR A 529 21.70 -12.33 7.74
C TYR A 529 22.93 -11.46 7.61
N GLU A 530 23.84 -11.86 6.75
CA GLU A 530 25.16 -11.26 6.57
C GLU A 530 25.26 -10.46 5.27
N ASN A 531 26.34 -9.70 5.11
CA ASN A 531 26.65 -8.93 3.91
C ASN A 531 25.59 -7.86 3.58
N LEU A 532 24.91 -7.33 4.61
CA LEU A 532 23.96 -6.26 4.45
C LEU A 532 24.68 -4.90 4.44
N ARG A 533 24.11 -3.92 3.71
CA ARG A 533 24.74 -2.64 3.51
C ARG A 533 23.80 -1.49 3.88
N PHE A 534 24.33 -0.53 4.67
CA PHE A 534 23.67 0.74 4.97
C PHE A 534 24.56 1.88 4.44
N PRO A 535 24.28 2.37 3.24
CA PRO A 535 25.11 3.35 2.56
C PRO A 535 25.04 4.74 3.23
N SER A 536 26.12 5.53 3.09
CA SER A 536 26.14 6.95 3.50
C SER A 536 25.45 7.86 2.47
N ASN A 537 25.29 7.38 1.23
CA ASN A 537 24.57 8.03 0.15
C ASN A 537 24.01 6.96 -0.82
N SER A 538 22.74 7.08 -1.22
CA SER A 538 22.10 6.21 -2.21
C SER A 538 20.89 6.92 -2.81
N ASP A 539 20.87 7.03 -4.14
CA ASP A 539 19.74 7.57 -4.90
C ASP A 539 18.71 6.48 -5.24
N GLU A 540 18.99 5.22 -4.87
CA GLU A 540 18.07 4.11 -5.09
C GLU A 540 16.91 4.16 -4.08
N ASN A 541 15.75 3.57 -4.45
CA ASN A 541 14.58 3.42 -3.60
C ASN A 541 14.05 4.77 -3.03
N ASP A 542 13.96 5.77 -3.87
CA ASP A 542 13.53 7.14 -3.57
C ASP A 542 12.09 7.24 -3.01
N PHE A 543 11.30 6.18 -3.10
CA PHE A 543 9.97 6.06 -2.49
C PHE A 543 10.03 5.86 -0.95
N LEU A 544 11.16 5.41 -0.38
CA LEU A 544 11.26 5.07 1.05
C LEU A 544 10.99 6.25 2.00
N PRO A 545 11.48 7.47 1.75
CA PRO A 545 11.14 8.62 2.59
C PRO A 545 9.64 8.88 2.69
N ARG A 546 8.92 8.83 1.56
CA ARG A 546 7.47 9.03 1.51
C ARG A 546 6.72 7.89 2.20
N LEU A 547 7.10 6.64 1.95
CA LEU A 547 6.51 5.48 2.60
C LEU A 547 6.69 5.53 4.14
N TRP A 548 7.89 5.89 4.60
CA TRP A 548 8.15 6.09 6.02
C TRP A 548 7.27 7.23 6.59
N ALA A 549 7.17 8.35 5.90
CA ALA A 549 6.36 9.48 6.32
C ALA A 549 4.87 9.11 6.41
N THR A 550 4.33 8.32 5.46
CA THR A 550 2.96 7.81 5.49
C THR A 550 2.71 6.98 6.75
N ARG A 551 3.60 6.04 7.10
CA ARG A 551 3.48 5.25 8.33
C ARG A 551 3.63 6.09 9.59
N ARG A 552 4.54 7.08 9.58
CA ARG A 552 4.70 8.03 10.70
C ARG A 552 3.44 8.86 10.90
N VAL A 553 2.86 9.40 9.84
CA VAL A 553 1.59 10.14 9.88
C VAL A 553 0.46 9.26 10.42
N GLY A 554 0.31 8.02 9.94
CA GLY A 554 -0.69 7.09 10.45
C GLY A 554 -0.56 6.87 11.95
N TRP A 555 0.67 6.67 12.45
CA TRP A 555 0.92 6.54 13.89
C TRP A 555 0.61 7.82 14.67
N LEU A 556 1.02 9.00 14.16
CA LEU A 556 0.74 10.29 14.80
C LEU A 556 -0.76 10.55 14.89
N MET A 557 -1.51 10.27 13.84
CA MET A 557 -2.97 10.43 13.80
C MET A 557 -3.67 9.50 14.79
N GLU A 558 -3.20 8.25 14.92
CA GLU A 558 -3.68 7.34 15.98
C GLU A 558 -3.41 7.91 17.39
N GLN A 559 -2.21 8.46 17.62
CA GLN A 559 -1.89 9.10 18.91
C GLN A 559 -2.81 10.30 19.21
N ILE A 560 -3.06 11.15 18.22
CA ILE A 560 -3.99 12.29 18.36
C ILE A 560 -5.40 11.80 18.71
N ARG A 561 -5.90 10.80 18.00
CA ARG A 561 -7.25 10.27 18.23
C ARG A 561 -7.38 9.57 19.59
N SER A 562 -6.37 8.82 20.00
CA SER A 562 -6.40 8.00 21.23
C SER A 562 -6.09 8.80 22.50
N ASN A 563 -5.25 9.84 22.42
CA ASN A 563 -4.74 10.58 23.58
C ASN A 563 -5.11 12.06 23.57
N GLY A 564 -5.81 12.53 22.53
CA GLY A 564 -6.15 13.93 22.30
C GLY A 564 -5.09 14.67 21.49
N GLU A 565 -5.50 15.81 20.92
CA GLU A 565 -4.65 16.64 20.08
C GLU A 565 -3.60 17.39 20.92
N ALA A 566 -2.32 17.05 20.72
CA ALA A 566 -1.19 17.84 21.18
C ALA A 566 -0.65 18.66 20.00
N ARG A 567 -0.24 19.91 20.27
CA ARG A 567 0.23 20.83 19.23
C ARG A 567 1.43 20.25 18.47
N GLU A 568 2.36 19.62 19.18
CA GLU A 568 3.58 19.03 18.62
C GLU A 568 3.25 17.91 17.61
N LEU A 569 2.27 17.06 17.96
CA LEU A 569 1.85 15.97 17.07
C LEU A 569 1.20 16.50 15.80
N ARG A 570 0.31 17.50 15.94
CA ARG A 570 -0.35 18.15 14.81
C ARG A 570 0.66 18.85 13.89
N ASP A 571 1.57 19.63 14.47
CA ASP A 571 2.57 20.39 13.71
C ASP A 571 3.50 19.43 12.95
N GLU A 572 3.85 18.27 13.52
CA GLU A 572 4.60 17.21 12.82
C GLU A 572 3.78 16.57 11.67
N VAL A 573 2.48 16.31 11.87
CA VAL A 573 1.60 15.81 10.79
C VAL A 573 1.53 16.81 9.63
N VAL A 574 1.42 18.12 9.93
CA VAL A 574 1.41 19.18 8.90
C VAL A 574 2.75 19.24 8.16
N ASP A 575 3.89 19.18 8.87
CA ASP A 575 5.22 19.18 8.24
C ASP A 575 5.41 17.99 7.31
N LEU A 576 5.13 16.78 7.80
CA LEU A 576 5.24 15.55 7.00
C LEU A 576 4.26 15.55 5.83
N GLY A 577 3.00 15.95 6.07
CA GLY A 577 1.97 16.01 5.02
C GLY A 577 2.35 16.96 3.90
N THR A 578 2.85 18.14 4.24
CA THR A 578 3.29 19.15 3.27
C THR A 578 4.55 18.71 2.51
N ARG A 579 5.53 18.16 3.22
CA ARG A 579 6.83 17.76 2.64
C ARG A 579 6.71 16.58 1.68
N TYR A 580 5.87 15.59 2.02
CA TYR A 580 5.74 14.34 1.27
C TYR A 580 4.43 14.24 0.47
N GLY A 581 3.61 15.30 0.45
CA GLY A 581 2.35 15.32 -0.29
C GLY A 581 1.30 14.34 0.27
N ILE A 582 1.23 14.20 1.60
CA ILE A 582 0.26 13.31 2.27
C ILE A 582 -0.94 14.13 2.70
N VAL A 583 -2.14 13.79 2.21
CA VAL A 583 -3.39 14.44 2.59
C VAL A 583 -3.83 13.95 3.97
N THR A 584 -4.06 14.87 4.88
CA THR A 584 -4.49 14.59 6.25
C THR A 584 -5.64 15.53 6.62
N PRO A 585 -6.34 15.36 7.74
CA PRO A 585 -7.30 16.36 8.23
C PRO A 585 -6.71 17.76 8.46
N TYR A 586 -5.38 17.87 8.51
CA TYR A 586 -4.64 19.12 8.72
C TYR A 586 -3.95 19.66 7.47
N THR A 587 -4.01 18.94 6.34
CA THR A 587 -3.36 19.31 5.07
C THR A 587 -4.32 19.12 3.90
N SER A 588 -4.24 20.02 2.90
CA SER A 588 -5.05 19.90 1.67
C SER A 588 -4.22 20.31 0.46
N TYR A 589 -4.53 19.75 -0.72
CA TYR A 589 -3.97 20.24 -1.97
C TYR A 589 -4.63 21.54 -2.40
N LEU A 590 -3.83 22.54 -2.73
CA LEU A 590 -4.27 23.76 -3.38
C LEU A 590 -3.75 23.75 -4.82
N ALA A 591 -4.63 23.54 -5.80
CA ALA A 591 -4.31 23.69 -7.21
C ALA A 591 -4.53 25.16 -7.61
N LEU A 592 -3.46 25.86 -8.00
CA LEU A 592 -3.53 27.22 -8.54
C LEU A 592 -3.25 27.17 -10.04
N GLU A 593 -4.01 27.91 -10.84
CA GLU A 593 -3.67 28.10 -12.26
C GLU A 593 -2.35 28.85 -12.41
N PRO A 594 -1.51 28.53 -13.42
CA PRO A 594 -0.27 29.24 -13.68
C PRO A 594 -0.57 30.73 -13.94
N GLY A 595 -0.21 31.61 -12.98
CA GLY A 595 -0.46 33.05 -13.02
C GLY A 595 -1.27 33.61 -11.86
N MET A 596 -1.92 32.79 -11.02
CA MET A 596 -2.61 33.22 -9.80
C MET A 596 -1.71 33.28 -8.54
N ALA A 597 -0.46 32.90 -8.63
CA ALA A 597 0.49 32.90 -7.51
C ALA A 597 1.10 34.28 -7.28
N SER A 598 0.31 35.28 -6.99
CA SER A 598 0.87 36.55 -6.46
C SER A 598 -0.20 37.44 -5.85
N ALA A 599 -0.66 37.13 -4.67
CA ALA A 599 -1.20 38.12 -3.71
C ALA A 599 -1.44 37.54 -2.30
N THR A 600 -0.75 36.49 -1.89
CA THR A 600 -0.70 36.20 -0.45
C THR A 600 0.72 35.87 -0.07
N ASP A 601 1.26 36.85 0.65
CA ASP A 601 2.61 36.83 1.19
C ASP A 601 3.00 35.47 1.75
N ALA A 602 4.18 35.04 1.34
CA ALA A 602 5.02 34.17 2.06
C ALA A 602 5.02 34.53 3.56
N VAL A 603 4.22 33.88 4.34
CA VAL A 603 4.55 33.67 5.75
C VAL A 603 5.79 32.79 5.68
N THR A 604 6.93 33.45 5.62
CA THR A 604 8.23 32.81 5.80
C THR A 604 8.21 32.28 7.22
N VAL A 605 7.83 31.02 7.37
CA VAL A 605 8.20 30.26 8.55
C VAL A 605 9.70 30.08 8.41
N THR A 606 10.44 31.02 9.02
CA THR A 606 11.85 30.80 9.28
C THR A 606 11.94 29.58 10.16
N SER A 607 12.13 28.42 9.53
CA SER A 607 12.52 27.21 10.23
C SER A 607 13.91 27.49 10.79
N ASP A 608 13.95 27.72 12.09
CA ASP A 608 15.18 27.77 12.86
C ASP A 608 15.87 26.40 12.69
N ARG A 609 16.99 26.40 11.96
CA ARG A 609 17.73 25.21 11.53
C ARG A 609 18.39 24.42 12.66
N ASN A 610 18.00 24.64 13.91
CA ASN A 610 18.62 24.03 15.10
C ASN A 610 17.64 23.36 16.07
N MET A 611 16.49 22.87 15.60
CA MET A 611 15.76 21.88 16.39
C MET A 611 16.40 20.51 16.20
N THR A 612 17.39 20.21 17.03
CA THR A 612 17.72 18.82 17.38
C THR A 612 16.43 18.17 17.84
N THR A 613 15.94 17.20 17.07
CA THR A 613 14.82 16.33 17.43
C THR A 613 15.13 15.62 18.75
N ARG A 614 14.77 16.24 19.88
CA ARG A 614 14.68 15.53 21.15
C ARG A 614 13.49 14.60 21.02
N SER A 615 13.77 13.33 21.04
CA SER A 615 12.81 12.24 20.93
C SER A 615 11.65 12.47 21.89
N ILE A 616 10.44 12.62 21.34
CA ILE A 616 9.18 12.72 22.07
C ILE A 616 8.90 11.42 22.86
N ASP A 617 9.58 10.32 22.52
CA ASP A 617 9.52 9.07 23.26
C ASP A 617 9.94 9.19 24.74
N GLY A 618 10.66 10.27 25.13
CA GLY A 618 10.97 10.58 26.52
C GLY A 618 9.81 11.18 27.33
N LEU A 619 8.78 11.69 26.67
CA LEU A 619 7.64 12.32 27.35
C LEU A 619 6.56 11.32 27.78
N ALA A 620 6.34 10.27 27.02
CA ALA A 620 5.39 9.22 27.38
C ALA A 620 5.86 8.39 28.60
N ALA A 621 7.18 8.28 28.80
CA ALA A 621 7.74 7.55 29.95
C ALA A 621 7.80 8.38 31.25
N LYS A 622 7.59 9.72 31.20
CA LYS A 622 7.65 10.60 32.38
C LYS A 622 6.31 10.97 33.00
N GLN A 623 5.18 10.65 32.39
CA GLN A 623 3.86 10.94 32.94
C GLN A 623 3.41 9.97 34.07
N GLY A 624 4.19 8.96 34.41
CA GLY A 624 3.89 8.00 35.47
C GLY A 624 4.37 8.35 36.87
N ARG A 625 4.98 9.51 37.12
CA ARG A 625 5.48 9.86 38.46
C ARG A 625 5.34 11.37 38.77
N ASN A 626 4.18 11.83 39.10
CA ASN A 626 4.00 13.06 39.88
C ASN A 626 2.90 12.92 40.91
N GLN A 627 3.30 12.60 42.14
CA GLN A 627 2.52 12.89 43.34
C GLN A 627 2.64 14.40 43.66
N PRO A 628 1.56 15.05 44.15
CA PRO A 628 1.60 16.48 44.41
C PRO A 628 2.30 16.76 45.75
N ARG A 629 3.42 17.46 45.74
CA ARG A 629 3.98 18.11 46.93
C ARG A 629 3.28 19.44 47.13
N ARG A 630 2.59 19.57 48.29
CA ARG A 630 2.06 20.84 48.86
C ARG A 630 3.17 21.88 48.91
N ALA A 631 2.96 23.02 48.28
CA ALA A 631 3.76 24.23 48.51
C ALA A 631 3.02 25.17 49.44
N GLN A 632 3.66 25.50 50.57
CA GLN A 632 3.23 26.50 51.53
C GLN A 632 3.46 27.92 50.98
N ALA A 633 2.46 28.76 51.18
CA ALA A 633 2.52 30.19 50.93
C ALA A 633 3.40 30.90 51.94
N LYS A 634 4.26 31.81 51.48
CA LYS A 634 4.83 32.87 52.31
C LYS A 634 4.53 34.23 51.66
N SER A 635 3.78 34.99 52.42
CA SER A 635 3.49 36.42 52.23
C SER A 635 4.73 37.28 52.46
N GLY A 636 4.90 38.32 51.68
CA GLY A 636 5.90 39.40 51.92
C GLY A 636 5.46 40.67 51.24
N VAL A 637 5.19 41.66 52.10
CA VAL A 637 4.69 43.00 51.85
C VAL A 637 5.86 43.94 51.55
N GLY A 638 5.64 44.96 50.70
CA GLY A 638 6.25 46.24 50.90
C GLY A 638 6.95 46.94 49.75
N GLY A 639 6.51 48.14 49.45
CA GLY A 639 7.39 49.23 49.17
C GLY A 639 7.09 50.11 47.95
N ALA A 640 6.52 51.28 48.23
CA ALA A 640 6.21 52.37 47.29
C ALA A 640 7.44 53.15 46.84
N GLY A 641 7.35 53.81 45.67
CA GLY A 641 8.30 54.89 45.26
C GLY A 641 7.87 55.58 43.97
N ALA A 642 7.52 56.85 44.13
CA ALA A 642 6.97 57.77 43.14
C ALA A 642 8.07 58.48 42.29
N GLY A 643 7.64 59.08 41.18
CA GLY A 643 8.38 60.15 40.42
C GLY A 643 8.19 59.99 38.90
N GLY A 644 7.44 60.67 38.25
CA GLY A 644 7.26 62.03 37.79
C GLY A 644 7.97 62.27 36.43
N GLY A 645 7.23 62.64 35.38
CA GLY A 645 7.82 63.16 34.14
C GLY A 645 6.87 63.11 32.93
N ASN A 646 6.12 64.17 32.73
CA ASN A 646 5.27 64.43 31.57
C ASN A 646 6.09 64.80 30.35
N ALA A 647 5.82 64.25 29.18
CA ALA A 647 6.04 64.85 27.85
C ALA A 647 4.89 64.45 26.93
N PRO A 648 4.38 65.36 26.07
CA PRO A 648 3.19 65.11 25.27
C PRO A 648 3.53 64.31 24.02
N VAL A 649 2.80 63.25 23.80
CA VAL A 649 2.85 62.45 22.55
C VAL A 649 1.73 62.92 21.63
N MET A 650 2.09 63.39 20.43
CA MET A 650 1.16 63.67 19.33
C MET A 650 0.43 62.39 18.88
N ASN A 651 -0.90 62.49 18.86
CA ASN A 651 -1.77 61.48 18.28
C ASN A 651 -1.68 61.54 16.75
N ALA A 652 -1.15 60.46 16.12
CA ALA A 652 -1.44 60.10 14.74
C ALA A 652 -2.64 59.15 14.69
N PRO A 653 -3.52 59.26 13.71
CA PRO A 653 -4.68 58.36 13.62
C PRO A 653 -4.22 56.94 13.34
N VAL A 654 -4.54 56.04 14.24
CA VAL A 654 -4.35 54.58 14.05
C VAL A 654 -5.44 54.10 13.09
N GLU A 655 -5.05 53.77 11.87
CA GLU A 655 -5.90 53.02 10.96
C GLU A 655 -6.25 51.69 11.63
N ALA A 656 -7.54 51.45 11.81
CA ALA A 656 -8.03 50.21 12.45
C ALA A 656 -7.66 49.01 11.58
N ALA A 657 -6.83 48.11 12.12
CA ALA A 657 -6.53 46.83 11.49
C ALA A 657 -7.85 46.08 11.25
N PRO A 658 -8.00 45.39 10.10
CA PRO A 658 -9.20 44.60 9.83
C PRO A 658 -9.37 43.53 10.89
N PRO A 659 -10.62 43.21 11.28
CA PRO A 659 -10.89 42.19 12.31
C PRO A 659 -10.27 40.88 11.90
N MET A 660 -9.34 40.37 12.70
CA MET A 660 -8.82 39.02 12.54
C MET A 660 -10.01 38.02 12.59
N MET A 661 -10.28 37.33 11.48
CA MET A 661 -11.23 36.21 11.50
C MET A 661 -10.78 35.23 12.61
N PRO A 662 -11.71 34.76 13.45
CA PRO A 662 -11.38 33.78 14.46
C PRO A 662 -10.83 32.53 13.74
N ARG A 663 -9.62 32.11 14.13
CA ARG A 663 -9.05 30.83 13.64
C ARG A 663 -10.07 29.74 13.94
N PRO A 664 -10.42 28.87 12.96
CA PRO A 664 -11.31 27.76 13.23
C PRO A 664 -10.72 26.93 14.37
N VAL A 665 -11.49 26.79 15.44
CA VAL A 665 -11.15 25.87 16.55
C VAL A 665 -11.20 24.47 15.94
N PRO A 666 -10.15 23.64 16.03
CA PRO A 666 -10.20 22.28 15.53
C PRO A 666 -11.35 21.53 16.19
N THR A 667 -12.27 21.01 15.41
CA THR A 667 -13.31 20.11 15.90
C THR A 667 -12.64 18.81 16.37
N PRO A 668 -12.93 18.30 17.59
CA PRO A 668 -12.41 17.02 18.03
C PRO A 668 -12.71 15.94 17.00
N MET A 669 -11.75 15.05 16.74
CA MET A 669 -11.99 13.91 15.85
C MET A 669 -13.10 13.03 16.39
N PRO A 670 -14.02 12.56 15.55
CA PRO A 670 -15.09 11.68 15.97
C PRO A 670 -14.50 10.34 16.47
N THR A 671 -15.00 9.87 17.61
CA THR A 671 -14.63 8.57 18.19
C THR A 671 -15.69 7.50 17.96
N THR A 672 -16.85 7.89 17.44
CA THR A 672 -18.00 7.01 17.14
C THR A 672 -18.64 7.42 15.81
N GLY A 673 -19.41 6.52 15.21
CA GLY A 673 -20.12 6.78 13.96
C GLY A 673 -19.31 6.43 12.70
N ALA A 674 -19.96 6.53 11.53
CA ALA A 674 -19.37 6.15 10.25
C ALA A 674 -18.06 6.88 9.93
N ALA A 675 -17.93 8.15 10.30
CA ALA A 675 -16.71 8.94 10.11
C ALA A 675 -15.55 8.37 10.94
N ALA A 676 -15.79 8.03 12.21
CA ALA A 676 -14.78 7.45 13.10
C ALA A 676 -14.29 6.09 12.59
N VAL A 677 -15.20 5.25 12.12
CA VAL A 677 -14.86 3.94 11.52
C VAL A 677 -13.99 4.11 10.26
N LYS A 678 -14.37 5.02 9.36
CA LYS A 678 -13.58 5.30 8.15
C LYS A 678 -12.20 5.87 8.48
N ASP A 679 -12.11 6.78 9.42
CA ASP A 679 -10.83 7.35 9.85
C ASP A 679 -9.93 6.29 10.46
N SER A 680 -10.45 5.42 11.34
CA SER A 680 -9.68 4.32 11.92
C SER A 680 -9.16 3.35 10.83
N LYS A 681 -10.02 2.95 9.89
CA LYS A 681 -9.62 2.09 8.76
C LYS A 681 -8.52 2.75 7.92
N ARG A 682 -8.64 4.05 7.62
CA ARG A 682 -7.64 4.82 6.86
C ARG A 682 -6.30 4.90 7.58
N GLU A 683 -6.30 5.23 8.88
CA GLU A 683 -5.05 5.32 9.64
C GLU A 683 -4.36 3.96 9.78
N ARG A 684 -5.13 2.90 9.93
CA ARG A 684 -4.60 1.54 9.90
C ARG A 684 -4.00 1.21 8.54
N ALA A 685 -4.68 1.52 7.44
CA ALA A 685 -4.15 1.34 6.10
C ALA A 685 -2.82 2.08 5.92
N ARG A 686 -2.68 3.30 6.44
CA ARG A 686 -1.42 4.05 6.45
C ARG A 686 -0.32 3.36 7.25
N GLN A 687 -0.63 2.81 8.41
CA GLN A 687 0.34 2.12 9.26
C GLN A 687 0.79 0.77 8.66
N GLU A 688 -0.07 0.12 7.91
CA GLU A 688 0.21 -1.14 7.21
C GLU A 688 0.70 -0.91 5.78
N SER A 689 0.68 0.33 5.27
CA SER A 689 1.05 0.68 3.90
C SER A 689 2.41 0.13 3.52
N VAL A 690 2.44 -0.54 2.39
CA VAL A 690 3.65 -1.05 1.73
C VAL A 690 3.96 -0.30 0.44
N ARG A 691 3.10 0.66 0.05
CA ARG A 691 3.23 1.52 -1.11
C ARG A 691 3.24 2.99 -0.70
N ALA A 692 3.95 3.82 -1.45
CA ALA A 692 4.10 5.24 -1.15
C ALA A 692 2.82 6.07 -1.43
N ASP A 693 1.86 5.53 -2.19
CA ASP A 693 0.67 6.20 -2.71
C ASP A 693 -0.66 5.53 -2.33
N GLU A 694 -0.69 4.72 -1.28
CA GLU A 694 -1.91 4.04 -0.78
C GLU A 694 -2.98 4.98 -0.22
N ASP A 695 -2.72 6.28 -0.12
CA ASP A 695 -3.66 7.27 0.43
C ASP A 695 -4.90 7.55 -0.44
N ASP A 696 -5.00 6.91 -1.64
CA ASP A 696 -6.08 7.19 -2.56
C ASP A 696 -7.08 6.03 -2.64
N GLU A 697 -8.28 6.21 -2.08
CA GLU A 697 -9.39 5.24 -2.10
C GLU A 697 -9.76 4.76 -3.53
N SER A 698 -9.36 5.50 -4.58
CA SER A 698 -9.64 5.13 -5.96
C SER A 698 -8.79 3.97 -6.49
N ALA A 699 -7.63 3.65 -5.89
CA ALA A 699 -6.81 2.50 -6.30
C ALA A 699 -7.40 1.16 -5.86
N SER A 700 -8.15 1.11 -4.75
CA SER A 700 -8.83 -0.10 -4.26
C SER A 700 -10.08 -0.46 -5.08
N GLY A 701 -10.63 0.49 -5.86
CA GLY A 701 -11.81 0.28 -6.70
C GLY A 701 -11.57 -0.54 -7.97
N VAL A 702 -10.32 -0.69 -8.42
CA VAL A 702 -9.99 -1.31 -9.73
C VAL A 702 -9.54 -2.78 -9.59
N MET A 703 -9.11 -3.21 -8.42
CA MET A 703 -8.65 -4.59 -8.17
C MET A 703 -9.27 -5.15 -6.90
N ARG A 704 -9.80 -6.38 -6.97
CA ARG A 704 -10.30 -7.12 -5.81
C ARG A 704 -9.76 -8.53 -5.78
N LYS A 705 -9.41 -9.03 -4.58
CA LYS A 705 -9.05 -10.44 -4.36
C LYS A 705 -10.21 -11.15 -3.67
N VAL A 706 -10.71 -12.20 -4.28
CA VAL A 706 -11.82 -13.00 -3.77
C VAL A 706 -11.48 -14.48 -3.92
N ALA A 707 -11.56 -15.23 -2.83
CA ALA A 707 -11.37 -16.70 -2.78
C ALA A 707 -10.10 -17.21 -3.49
N GLY A 708 -8.99 -16.46 -3.38
CA GLY A 708 -7.71 -16.80 -3.99
C GLY A 708 -7.56 -16.42 -5.45
N LYS A 709 -8.54 -15.72 -6.04
CA LYS A 709 -8.48 -15.13 -7.38
C LYS A 709 -8.46 -13.61 -7.34
N THR A 710 -7.80 -13.01 -8.30
CA THR A 710 -7.75 -11.54 -8.47
C THR A 710 -8.63 -11.12 -9.61
N PHE A 711 -9.44 -10.10 -9.38
CA PHE A 711 -10.34 -9.50 -10.35
C PHE A 711 -9.96 -8.04 -10.57
N TYR A 712 -9.99 -7.63 -11.83
CA TYR A 712 -9.82 -6.24 -12.25
C TYR A 712 -11.14 -5.70 -12.79
N LEU A 713 -11.52 -4.49 -12.39
CA LEU A 713 -12.67 -3.80 -12.95
C LEU A 713 -12.30 -3.23 -14.32
N ARG A 714 -12.86 -3.80 -15.39
CA ARG A 714 -12.64 -3.42 -16.79
C ARG A 714 -13.96 -3.10 -17.44
N ASP A 715 -14.13 -1.87 -17.90
CA ASP A 715 -15.38 -1.44 -18.56
C ASP A 715 -16.64 -1.82 -17.77
N ASP A 716 -16.61 -1.59 -16.45
CA ASP A 716 -17.66 -1.94 -15.48
C ASP A 716 -17.94 -3.45 -15.34
N VAL A 717 -16.96 -4.30 -15.67
CA VAL A 717 -17.02 -5.77 -15.52
C VAL A 717 -15.86 -6.25 -14.66
N TRP A 718 -16.13 -6.93 -13.56
CA TRP A 718 -15.11 -7.62 -12.76
C TRP A 718 -14.56 -8.81 -13.52
N THR A 719 -13.32 -8.71 -13.99
CA THR A 719 -12.67 -9.71 -14.84
C THR A 719 -11.54 -10.42 -14.08
N ASP A 720 -11.61 -11.74 -14.01
CA ASP A 720 -10.57 -12.60 -13.45
C ASP A 720 -9.23 -12.38 -14.17
N ALA A 721 -8.14 -12.25 -13.42
CA ALA A 721 -6.78 -12.13 -13.96
C ALA A 721 -6.36 -13.32 -14.86
N GLU A 722 -6.99 -14.48 -14.70
CA GLU A 722 -6.74 -15.67 -15.54
C GLU A 722 -7.49 -15.63 -16.87
N PHE A 723 -8.48 -14.75 -17.03
CA PHE A 723 -9.25 -14.65 -18.27
C PHE A 723 -8.41 -14.10 -19.42
N LYS A 724 -8.41 -14.81 -20.54
CA LYS A 724 -7.80 -14.40 -21.80
C LYS A 724 -8.90 -14.31 -22.86
N ALA A 725 -9.04 -13.15 -23.49
CA ALA A 725 -10.08 -12.91 -24.48
C ALA A 725 -9.91 -13.76 -25.76
N ASP A 726 -8.67 -14.18 -26.05
CA ASP A 726 -8.26 -15.05 -27.16
C ASP A 726 -8.13 -16.53 -26.74
N GLY A 727 -8.55 -16.86 -25.51
CA GLY A 727 -8.47 -18.23 -24.96
C GLY A 727 -9.53 -19.16 -25.53
N SER A 728 -9.17 -20.44 -25.71
CA SER A 728 -10.05 -21.51 -26.23
C SER A 728 -10.88 -22.21 -25.14
N LEU A 729 -11.02 -21.61 -23.95
CA LEU A 729 -11.81 -22.20 -22.87
C LEU A 729 -13.30 -22.12 -23.17
N PRO A 730 -14.10 -23.16 -22.86
CA PRO A 730 -15.54 -23.11 -23.02
C PRO A 730 -16.12 -22.02 -22.11
N GLU A 731 -17.07 -21.23 -22.67
CA GLU A 731 -17.71 -20.11 -21.97
C GLU A 731 -19.19 -20.42 -21.69
N THR A 732 -19.64 -20.13 -20.47
CA THR A 732 -21.04 -20.13 -20.07
C THR A 732 -21.45 -18.72 -19.70
N THR A 733 -22.42 -18.16 -20.43
CA THR A 733 -22.99 -16.85 -20.14
C THR A 733 -24.28 -16.97 -19.33
N LEU A 734 -24.40 -16.17 -18.27
CA LEU A 734 -25.52 -16.15 -17.33
C LEU A 734 -26.06 -14.73 -17.19
N VAL A 735 -27.32 -14.59 -16.87
CA VAL A 735 -27.92 -13.33 -16.44
C VAL A 735 -27.99 -13.33 -14.91
N PHE A 736 -27.51 -12.26 -14.28
CA PHE A 736 -27.54 -12.10 -12.83
C PHE A 736 -28.97 -12.27 -12.29
N GLY A 737 -29.15 -13.10 -11.25
CA GLY A 737 -30.45 -13.35 -10.64
C GLY A 737 -31.39 -14.28 -11.42
N SER A 738 -30.99 -14.86 -12.56
CA SER A 738 -31.81 -15.84 -13.30
C SER A 738 -31.84 -17.22 -12.62
N ASP A 739 -32.83 -18.06 -12.96
CA ASP A 739 -32.91 -19.43 -12.43
C ASP A 739 -31.63 -20.23 -12.76
N ALA A 740 -31.09 -20.08 -13.97
CA ALA A 740 -29.85 -20.73 -14.39
C ALA A 740 -28.64 -20.28 -13.54
N TYR A 741 -28.59 -19.00 -13.14
CA TYR A 741 -27.59 -18.46 -12.23
C TYR A 741 -27.68 -19.12 -10.85
N PHE A 742 -28.88 -19.19 -10.25
CA PHE A 742 -29.05 -19.80 -8.95
C PHE A 742 -28.84 -21.33 -8.98
N ASP A 743 -29.23 -22.02 -10.04
CA ASP A 743 -28.99 -23.45 -10.19
C ASP A 743 -27.50 -23.78 -10.35
N LEU A 744 -26.74 -22.90 -11.00
CA LEU A 744 -25.29 -23.03 -11.03
C LEU A 744 -24.68 -22.86 -9.63
N LEU A 745 -25.10 -21.85 -8.87
CA LEU A 745 -24.59 -21.60 -7.51
C LEU A 745 -24.92 -22.74 -6.53
N LYS A 746 -26.05 -23.42 -6.70
CA LYS A 746 -26.36 -24.62 -5.90
C LYS A 746 -25.37 -25.77 -6.16
N ARG A 747 -24.94 -25.93 -7.42
CA ARG A 747 -24.01 -26.99 -7.84
C ARG A 747 -22.55 -26.63 -7.54
N GLU A 748 -22.16 -25.39 -7.77
CA GLU A 748 -20.79 -24.90 -7.64
C GLU A 748 -20.75 -23.72 -6.65
N ARG A 749 -20.86 -24.03 -5.36
CA ARG A 749 -20.95 -23.04 -4.26
C ARG A 749 -19.81 -22.01 -4.25
N LYS A 750 -18.62 -22.40 -4.71
CA LYS A 750 -17.46 -21.50 -4.76
C LYS A 750 -17.63 -20.36 -5.76
N LEU A 751 -18.45 -20.54 -6.81
CA LEU A 751 -18.76 -19.45 -7.75
C LEU A 751 -19.56 -18.31 -7.09
N ALA A 752 -20.30 -18.57 -6.01
CA ALA A 752 -21.01 -17.53 -5.27
C ALA A 752 -20.06 -16.49 -4.70
N GLU A 753 -18.86 -16.88 -4.24
CA GLU A 753 -17.84 -15.97 -3.73
C GLU A 753 -17.35 -15.00 -4.83
N PHE A 754 -17.16 -15.50 -6.04
CA PHE A 754 -16.72 -14.70 -7.17
C PHE A 754 -17.85 -13.79 -7.71
N PHE A 755 -19.05 -14.31 -7.77
CA PHE A 755 -20.21 -13.57 -8.28
C PHE A 755 -20.74 -12.50 -7.29
N ALA A 756 -20.32 -12.58 -6.02
CA ALA A 756 -20.56 -11.51 -5.03
C ALA A 756 -19.82 -10.19 -5.33
N LEU A 757 -18.90 -10.18 -6.31
CA LEU A 757 -18.24 -8.96 -6.77
C LEU A 757 -19.19 -7.95 -7.41
N GLY A 758 -20.27 -8.41 -8.04
CA GLY A 758 -21.25 -7.54 -8.68
C GLY A 758 -22.08 -8.25 -9.75
N GLU A 759 -22.92 -7.48 -10.42
CA GLU A 759 -23.84 -7.99 -11.44
C GLU A 759 -23.15 -8.36 -12.77
N ARG A 760 -21.91 -7.90 -12.97
CA ARG A 760 -21.09 -8.16 -14.16
C ARG A 760 -19.74 -8.73 -13.76
N VAL A 761 -19.59 -10.02 -13.97
CA VAL A 761 -18.37 -10.76 -13.57
C VAL A 761 -17.95 -11.74 -14.64
N VAL A 762 -16.67 -11.82 -14.93
CA VAL A 762 -16.05 -12.86 -15.76
C VAL A 762 -15.03 -13.61 -14.91
N VAL A 763 -15.22 -14.91 -14.73
CA VAL A 763 -14.32 -15.74 -13.94
C VAL A 763 -13.95 -17.02 -14.68
N VAL A 764 -12.70 -17.42 -14.56
CA VAL A 764 -12.19 -18.73 -15.02
C VAL A 764 -12.22 -19.70 -13.84
N TYR A 765 -13.02 -20.74 -13.91
CA TYR A 765 -13.13 -21.71 -12.83
C TYR A 765 -13.19 -23.13 -13.37
N LYS A 766 -12.36 -24.04 -12.87
CA LYS A 766 -12.24 -25.43 -13.31
C LYS A 766 -12.07 -25.60 -14.83
N GLY A 767 -11.31 -24.71 -15.48
CA GLY A 767 -11.05 -24.78 -16.92
C GLY A 767 -12.21 -24.27 -17.79
N GLN A 768 -13.18 -23.57 -17.23
CA GLN A 768 -14.32 -22.97 -17.92
C GLN A 768 -14.44 -21.49 -17.56
N VAL A 769 -14.86 -20.68 -18.52
CA VAL A 769 -15.20 -19.27 -18.32
C VAL A 769 -16.67 -19.15 -17.96
N TYR A 770 -16.98 -18.42 -16.90
CA TYR A 770 -18.34 -18.04 -16.52
C TYR A 770 -18.44 -16.52 -16.64
N ARG A 771 -19.37 -16.06 -17.47
CA ARG A 771 -19.67 -14.65 -17.65
C ARG A 771 -21.05 -14.34 -17.09
N VAL A 772 -21.13 -13.48 -16.10
CA VAL A 772 -22.39 -12.95 -15.57
C VAL A 772 -22.62 -11.55 -16.15
N ASN A 773 -23.77 -11.32 -16.74
CA ASN A 773 -24.22 -10.02 -17.22
C ASN A 773 -25.34 -9.51 -16.32
N ALA A 774 -25.45 -8.20 -16.16
CA ALA A 774 -26.57 -7.58 -15.45
C ALA A 774 -27.91 -8.00 -16.08
N ALA A 775 -28.96 -8.02 -15.28
CA ALA A 775 -30.31 -8.21 -15.79
C ALA A 775 -30.69 -7.04 -16.73
N PRO A 776 -31.45 -7.27 -17.81
CA PRO A 776 -31.81 -6.25 -18.78
C PRO A 776 -32.72 -5.16 -18.20
#